data_b942ca50a6a9b6f910c57ef590207f88
#
_entry.id   b942ca50a6a9b6f910c57ef590207f88
#
_cell.length_a   1.000
_cell.length_b   1.000
_cell.length_c   1.000
_cell.angle_alpha   90.00
_cell.angle_beta   90.00
_cell.angle_gamma   90.00
#
_symmetry.space_group_name_H-M   'P 1'
#
loop_
_entity.id
_entity.type
_entity.pdbx_description
1 polymer ?
#
loop_
_entity_poly.entity_id
_entity_poly.type
_entity_poly.pdbx_seq_one_letter_code
_entity_poly.pdbx_strand_id
1 'polypeptide(L)'
;MMNVSVRSLCEFAARTGSLEFKYTPAPSAEEGIIGHITVQQRRPDPYVAEYLLKGECEDVVVSGRVDGYYALQQDCFLEEIKTHRGNVARIGPGRRALHWAQLKVYGALFCRRDNRESINLRLTYFEVRKEEETHETLEFSADELWHYLSALCRDYAQWATKEQRHRERRDIALAALEFPHANFRTGQHDLSRNVYMAVASSVPLLLQAPTGIGKTVGVLYPAMKAMPKTGLDRLFFLTCRNTGRKLGLDGLSTIIKAQAPVDQEAPRGLEAPPIRVLELSSREAACDHPDKACHGDSCLLAKNFFDRLSDAREEAIQQRFLDQSALRAIARNHSICRYFLAQEMARWADIVVGDVNHYFDQFALLHSLTKQNEWKVAPLVDEAHNLIDRARGMYSIVLSEAEMLYTISKAPTPLQKPLADLEEAWQTLIKPFLSDTPAADVEHRYFLADVPEELNSALYSLIAAITDYLSDHPTAADIQYVLFTALGFLRLADAFADHSLCTLEFTVSPLAGTILRGSAKLKIDNLIPADHLKQRFLDANSCVLFSATLSPNRYHQDLLGMPATSVFKDIESPFQREQIELRFVTDISTRRDDRFASLEPISARIAAQFKAQPGNYLVYLSSFEYLNALCACLNKLQPEIRTIRQSAGMAPSAREKFIFDASDTTPSVGFAVLGGVFSEGIDLPGDKLIGVFVATLGLPPHDELHEVLRTRLEARYGDGYRYTYLYPGMQKVIQAAGRLIRTPEDRGVIELIDDRFLREDIKAMLPKWWLH
;
A
#
# COMPACT_ATOMS: atom_id res chain seq x y z
N MET A 1 32.34 -16.80 5.86
CA MET A 1 31.28 -17.84 5.73
C MET A 1 29.92 -17.18 5.83
N MET A 2 29.00 -17.53 4.97
CA MET A 2 27.63 -16.97 4.90
C MET A 2 26.70 -17.83 5.77
N ASN A 3 25.85 -17.20 6.56
CA ASN A 3 24.86 -17.91 7.38
C ASN A 3 23.51 -17.96 6.68
N VAL A 4 22.88 -19.13 6.65
CA VAL A 4 21.54 -19.31 6.09
C VAL A 4 20.73 -20.31 6.91
N SER A 5 19.42 -20.07 7.05
CA SER A 5 18.53 -21.07 7.64
C SER A 5 18.21 -22.18 6.62
N VAL A 6 17.94 -23.39 7.10
CA VAL A 6 17.49 -24.52 6.24
C VAL A 6 16.30 -24.10 5.39
N ARG A 7 15.34 -23.42 6.00
CA ARG A 7 14.16 -22.93 5.29
C ARG A 7 14.51 -21.96 4.16
N SER A 8 15.33 -20.96 4.43
CA SER A 8 15.71 -19.95 3.43
C SER A 8 16.53 -20.55 2.29
N LEU A 9 17.43 -21.49 2.59
CA LEU A 9 18.21 -22.22 1.59
C LEU A 9 17.29 -22.99 0.65
N CYS A 10 16.34 -23.77 1.21
CA CYS A 10 15.41 -24.56 0.40
C CYS A 10 14.42 -23.71 -0.40
N GLU A 11 13.90 -22.62 0.19
CA GLU A 11 13.03 -21.67 -0.53
C GLU A 11 13.74 -21.01 -1.71
N PHE A 12 15.05 -20.77 -1.61
CA PHE A 12 15.86 -20.18 -2.66
C PHE A 12 16.25 -21.17 -3.77
N ALA A 13 16.80 -22.34 -3.40
CA ALA A 13 17.49 -23.25 -4.31
C ALA A 13 16.71 -24.52 -4.65
N ALA A 14 15.73 -24.94 -3.81
CA ALA A 14 15.02 -26.20 -4.00
C ALA A 14 13.56 -26.03 -4.47
N ARG A 15 13.09 -24.80 -4.65
CA ARG A 15 11.70 -24.56 -5.04
C ARG A 15 11.48 -24.82 -6.52
N THR A 16 10.52 -25.70 -6.84
CA THR A 16 10.21 -26.15 -8.20
C THR A 16 8.71 -26.16 -8.47
N GLY A 17 8.33 -26.31 -9.75
CA GLY A 17 6.95 -26.50 -10.17
C GLY A 17 6.17 -25.21 -10.37
N SER A 18 4.85 -25.32 -10.25
CA SER A 18 3.90 -24.27 -10.58
C SER A 18 3.64 -23.32 -9.42
N LEU A 19 3.18 -22.09 -9.72
CA LEU A 19 2.51 -21.27 -8.71
C LEU A 19 1.25 -22.01 -8.26
N GLU A 20 1.18 -22.26 -6.99
CA GLU A 20 0.00 -22.74 -6.31
C GLU A 20 -0.43 -21.66 -5.33
N PHE A 21 -1.01 -20.57 -5.88
CA PHE A 21 -1.67 -19.58 -5.04
C PHE A 21 -3.01 -20.18 -4.62
N LYS A 22 -2.92 -21.25 -3.83
CA LYS A 22 -4.06 -21.79 -3.11
C LYS A 22 -4.23 -20.91 -1.89
N TYR A 23 -5.35 -20.23 -1.83
CA TYR A 23 -5.83 -19.77 -0.57
C TYR A 23 -6.53 -20.94 0.14
N THR A 24 -5.73 -21.87 0.55
CA THR A 24 -6.10 -22.63 1.74
C THR A 24 -5.59 -21.76 2.89
N PRO A 25 -6.42 -21.29 3.82
CA PRO A 25 -5.90 -20.81 5.08
C PRO A 25 -4.98 -21.92 5.57
N ALA A 26 -3.70 -21.65 5.55
CA ALA A 26 -2.79 -22.45 6.35
C ALA A 26 -3.38 -22.43 7.77
N PRO A 27 -3.23 -23.48 8.55
CA PRO A 27 -3.53 -23.40 9.97
C PRO A 27 -2.97 -22.09 10.50
N SER A 28 -3.70 -21.41 11.38
CA SER A 28 -3.17 -20.19 12.01
C SER A 28 -1.81 -20.52 12.63
N ALA A 29 -0.97 -19.52 12.87
CA ALA A 29 0.32 -19.77 13.51
C ALA A 29 0.14 -20.52 14.84
N GLU A 30 -0.92 -20.22 15.57
CA GLU A 30 -1.28 -20.89 16.83
C GLU A 30 -1.71 -22.35 16.60
N GLU A 31 -2.61 -22.62 15.64
CA GLU A 31 -3.00 -23.99 15.27
C GLU A 31 -1.80 -24.79 14.75
N GLY A 32 -0.89 -24.13 14.03
CA GLY A 32 0.36 -24.75 13.59
C GLY A 32 1.24 -25.19 14.76
N ILE A 33 1.44 -24.30 15.74
CA ILE A 33 2.22 -24.59 16.95
C ILE A 33 1.55 -25.71 17.76
N ILE A 34 0.24 -25.63 17.98
CA ILE A 34 -0.52 -26.67 18.72
C ILE A 34 -0.41 -28.01 17.99
N GLY A 35 -0.56 -28.03 16.67
CA GLY A 35 -0.44 -29.25 15.86
C GLY A 35 0.95 -29.90 15.97
N HIS A 36 2.04 -29.11 15.93
CA HIS A 36 3.40 -29.62 16.15
C HIS A 36 3.55 -30.22 17.55
N ILE A 37 3.11 -29.50 18.60
CA ILE A 37 3.14 -29.99 19.99
C ILE A 37 2.34 -31.28 20.12
N THR A 38 1.14 -31.37 19.55
CA THR A 38 0.28 -32.54 19.59
C THR A 38 0.97 -33.76 18.98
N VAL A 39 1.57 -33.61 17.79
CA VAL A 39 2.30 -34.70 17.14
C VAL A 39 3.51 -35.13 17.96
N GLN A 40 4.30 -34.17 18.46
CA GLN A 40 5.50 -34.42 19.27
C GLN A 40 5.15 -35.18 20.56
N GLN A 41 4.04 -34.82 21.24
CA GLN A 41 3.57 -35.49 22.46
C GLN A 41 3.09 -36.93 22.23
N ARG A 42 2.68 -37.29 21.00
CA ARG A 42 2.26 -38.64 20.66
C ARG A 42 3.46 -39.57 20.40
N ARG A 43 4.67 -39.03 20.32
CA ARG A 43 5.88 -39.83 20.07
C ARG A 43 6.37 -40.47 21.36
N PRO A 44 6.77 -41.77 21.30
CA PRO A 44 7.32 -42.44 22.48
C PRO A 44 8.75 -41.97 22.77
N ASP A 45 9.16 -42.11 24.04
CA ASP A 45 10.55 -41.89 24.43
C ASP A 45 11.51 -42.92 23.72
N PRO A 46 12.72 -42.50 23.31
CA PRO A 46 13.35 -41.18 23.47
C PRO A 46 13.16 -40.29 22.21
N TYR A 47 12.16 -39.46 22.18
CA TYR A 47 11.93 -38.45 21.14
C TYR A 47 12.37 -37.07 21.61
N VAL A 48 13.18 -36.38 20.79
CA VAL A 48 13.69 -35.06 21.07
C VAL A 48 13.05 -34.07 20.09
N ALA A 49 12.16 -33.21 20.61
CA ALA A 49 11.50 -32.15 19.84
C ALA A 49 12.47 -30.98 19.57
N GLU A 50 12.24 -30.23 18.49
CA GLU A 50 12.96 -28.99 18.12
C GLU A 50 14.49 -29.16 18.12
N TYR A 51 14.97 -30.23 17.45
CA TYR A 51 16.37 -30.61 17.50
C TYR A 51 17.24 -29.73 16.60
N LEU A 52 18.17 -29.00 17.23
CA LEU A 52 19.06 -28.05 16.54
C LEU A 52 20.13 -28.77 15.72
N LEU A 53 20.21 -28.45 14.45
CA LEU A 53 21.25 -28.90 13.52
C LEU A 53 21.94 -27.69 12.90
N LYS A 54 23.27 -27.77 12.86
CA LYS A 54 24.13 -26.77 12.25
C LYS A 54 25.35 -27.45 11.63
N GLY A 55 25.75 -26.99 10.45
CA GLY A 55 26.92 -27.49 9.78
C GLY A 55 27.40 -26.56 8.68
N GLU A 56 28.60 -26.82 8.19
CA GLU A 56 29.26 -26.06 7.13
C GLU A 56 29.29 -26.88 5.84
N CYS A 57 28.94 -26.23 4.73
CA CYS A 57 28.93 -26.84 3.41
C CYS A 57 29.16 -25.73 2.35
N GLU A 58 30.15 -25.89 1.44
CA GLU A 58 30.42 -24.98 0.32
C GLU A 58 30.48 -23.47 0.74
N ASP A 59 31.28 -23.18 1.78
CA ASP A 59 31.41 -21.83 2.37
C ASP A 59 30.14 -21.23 3.01
N VAL A 60 29.10 -22.05 3.19
CA VAL A 60 27.83 -21.67 3.81
C VAL A 60 27.66 -22.39 5.14
N VAL A 61 27.33 -21.65 6.18
CA VAL A 61 26.88 -22.19 7.47
C VAL A 61 25.35 -22.34 7.42
N VAL A 62 24.88 -23.58 7.37
CA VAL A 62 23.47 -23.92 7.36
C VAL A 62 23.02 -24.28 8.77
N SER A 63 21.92 -23.71 9.23
CA SER A 63 21.39 -24.01 10.56
C SER A 63 19.86 -24.03 10.58
N GLY A 64 19.31 -24.83 11.47
CA GLY A 64 17.86 -24.90 11.68
C GLY A 64 17.50 -25.93 12.73
N ARG A 65 16.22 -25.95 13.11
CA ARG A 65 15.66 -26.94 14.02
C ARG A 65 14.72 -27.84 13.23
N VAL A 66 15.02 -29.15 13.23
CA VAL A 66 14.08 -30.13 12.73
C VAL A 66 13.05 -30.41 13.81
N ASP A 67 11.79 -30.62 13.45
CA ASP A 67 10.68 -30.73 14.39
C ASP A 67 10.85 -31.87 15.38
N GLY A 68 11.55 -32.97 14.96
CA GLY A 68 11.84 -34.04 15.87
C GLY A 68 12.97 -35.00 15.47
N TYR A 69 13.53 -35.65 16.48
CA TYR A 69 14.52 -36.66 16.35
C TYR A 69 14.19 -37.84 17.25
N TYR A 70 14.08 -39.04 16.70
CA TYR A 70 13.88 -40.30 17.44
C TYR A 70 15.16 -41.12 17.46
N ALA A 71 15.61 -41.49 18.65
CA ALA A 71 16.99 -41.92 18.89
C ALA A 71 17.20 -43.42 19.19
N LEU A 72 16.25 -44.30 18.89
CA LEU A 72 16.46 -45.75 19.06
C LEU A 72 17.41 -46.29 17.99
N GLN A 73 18.36 -47.20 18.41
CA GLN A 73 19.42 -47.67 17.54
C GLN A 73 18.95 -48.34 16.23
N GLN A 74 17.79 -49.01 16.24
CA GLN A 74 17.24 -49.68 15.07
C GLN A 74 16.16 -48.90 14.31
N ASP A 75 15.55 -47.86 14.98
CA ASP A 75 14.47 -47.04 14.42
C ASP A 75 14.78 -45.55 14.51
N CYS A 76 16.04 -45.17 14.23
CA CYS A 76 16.46 -43.76 14.25
C CYS A 76 15.87 -42.99 13.06
N PHE A 77 15.14 -41.90 13.30
CA PHE A 77 14.63 -41.03 12.23
C PHE A 77 14.63 -39.57 12.64
N LEU A 78 14.74 -38.69 11.62
CA LEU A 78 14.41 -37.30 11.73
C LEU A 78 13.00 -37.06 11.21
N GLU A 79 12.23 -36.21 11.89
CA GLU A 79 10.85 -35.94 11.54
C GLU A 79 10.64 -34.45 11.27
N GLU A 80 10.02 -34.16 10.14
CA GLU A 80 9.50 -32.81 9.79
C GLU A 80 7.97 -32.88 9.80
N ILE A 81 7.33 -32.02 10.58
CA ILE A 81 5.89 -31.98 10.77
C ILE A 81 5.32 -30.81 9.96
N LYS A 82 4.29 -31.08 9.17
CA LYS A 82 3.57 -30.04 8.41
C LYS A 82 2.10 -30.11 8.74
N THR A 83 1.60 -29.09 9.39
CA THR A 83 0.16 -28.94 9.64
C THR A 83 -0.57 -28.54 8.36
N HIS A 84 -1.74 -29.09 8.15
CA HIS A 84 -2.57 -28.78 7.00
C HIS A 84 -4.06 -28.89 7.34
N ARG A 85 -4.91 -28.44 6.41
CA ARG A 85 -6.35 -28.66 6.42
C ARG A 85 -6.74 -29.39 5.14
N GLY A 86 -7.76 -30.25 5.23
CA GLY A 86 -8.27 -31.00 4.08
C GLY A 86 -7.40 -32.21 3.67
N ASN A 87 -7.54 -32.67 2.43
CA ASN A 87 -6.93 -33.91 1.97
C ASN A 87 -5.42 -33.72 1.66
N VAL A 88 -4.56 -34.48 2.36
CA VAL A 88 -3.10 -34.48 2.17
C VAL A 88 -2.67 -34.83 0.74
N ALA A 89 -3.41 -35.70 0.02
CA ALA A 89 -3.10 -36.05 -1.36
C ALA A 89 -3.12 -34.88 -2.34
N ARG A 90 -3.72 -33.75 -1.93
CA ARG A 90 -3.83 -32.54 -2.72
C ARG A 90 -2.76 -31.48 -2.44
N ILE A 91 -1.84 -31.77 -1.52
CA ILE A 91 -0.62 -30.95 -1.41
C ILE A 91 0.14 -31.11 -2.71
N GLY A 92 0.28 -29.99 -3.45
CA GLY A 92 0.90 -30.01 -4.78
C GLY A 92 2.32 -30.56 -4.76
N PRO A 93 2.77 -31.15 -5.88
CA PRO A 93 4.07 -31.83 -5.95
C PRO A 93 5.24 -30.90 -5.62
N GLY A 94 5.21 -29.64 -6.08
CA GLY A 94 6.25 -28.65 -5.78
C GLY A 94 6.36 -28.32 -4.28
N ARG A 95 5.22 -28.23 -3.59
CA ARG A 95 5.20 -27.98 -2.15
C ARG A 95 5.68 -29.19 -1.36
N ARG A 96 5.28 -30.40 -1.77
CA ARG A 96 5.76 -31.66 -1.16
C ARG A 96 7.26 -31.78 -1.36
N ALA A 97 7.77 -31.49 -2.58
CA ALA A 97 9.20 -31.48 -2.86
C ALA A 97 9.99 -30.51 -1.97
N LEU A 98 9.43 -29.33 -1.70
CA LEU A 98 10.05 -28.36 -0.78
C LEU A 98 10.10 -28.85 0.68
N HIS A 99 9.06 -29.54 1.17
CA HIS A 99 9.06 -30.15 2.50
C HIS A 99 10.13 -31.25 2.59
N TRP A 100 10.22 -32.13 1.59
CA TRP A 100 11.28 -33.12 1.50
C TRP A 100 12.67 -32.49 1.39
N ALA A 101 12.81 -31.36 0.68
CA ALA A 101 14.08 -30.65 0.59
C ALA A 101 14.59 -30.21 1.96
N GLN A 102 13.71 -29.64 2.81
CA GLN A 102 14.06 -29.24 4.17
C GLN A 102 14.53 -30.43 4.98
N LEU A 103 13.78 -31.53 4.94
CA LEU A 103 14.10 -32.73 5.69
C LEU A 103 15.41 -33.40 5.22
N LYS A 104 15.68 -33.45 3.89
CA LYS A 104 16.94 -33.92 3.34
C LYS A 104 18.13 -33.07 3.79
N VAL A 105 17.99 -31.74 3.86
CA VAL A 105 19.04 -30.86 4.39
C VAL A 105 19.32 -31.16 5.85
N TYR A 106 18.29 -31.36 6.68
CA TYR A 106 18.47 -31.78 8.06
C TYR A 106 19.15 -33.15 8.16
N GLY A 107 18.74 -34.09 7.31
CA GLY A 107 19.37 -35.42 7.24
C GLY A 107 20.87 -35.35 6.92
N ALA A 108 21.26 -34.52 5.94
CA ALA A 108 22.67 -34.32 5.59
C ALA A 108 23.49 -33.76 6.77
N LEU A 109 22.96 -32.74 7.45
CA LEU A 109 23.62 -32.13 8.61
C LEU A 109 23.76 -33.12 9.77
N PHE A 110 22.74 -33.95 10.00
CA PHE A 110 22.70 -34.95 11.04
C PHE A 110 23.73 -36.06 10.78
N CYS A 111 23.70 -36.70 9.58
CA CYS A 111 24.63 -37.76 9.21
C CYS A 111 26.08 -37.32 9.33
N ARG A 112 26.38 -36.07 8.89
CA ARG A 112 27.75 -35.52 8.98
C ARG A 112 28.21 -35.31 10.40
N ARG A 113 27.32 -34.79 11.29
CA ARG A 113 27.65 -34.51 12.70
C ARG A 113 27.85 -35.82 13.48
N ASP A 114 26.97 -36.81 13.28
CA ASP A 114 26.91 -38.04 14.09
C ASP A 114 27.60 -39.22 13.43
N ASN A 115 28.32 -38.96 12.31
CA ASN A 115 29.05 -39.94 11.52
C ASN A 115 28.22 -41.18 11.18
N ARG A 116 26.99 -40.97 10.64
CA ARG A 116 26.06 -42.00 10.22
C ARG A 116 26.19 -42.26 8.73
N GLU A 117 26.05 -43.52 8.31
CA GLU A 117 26.07 -43.93 6.89
C GLU A 117 24.71 -43.73 6.22
N SER A 118 23.60 -43.83 6.97
CA SER A 118 22.23 -43.61 6.51
C SER A 118 21.35 -43.09 7.63
N ILE A 119 20.17 -42.56 7.28
CA ILE A 119 19.14 -42.07 8.17
C ILE A 119 17.76 -42.23 7.56
N ASN A 120 16.77 -42.64 8.38
CA ASN A 120 15.38 -42.56 8.01
C ASN A 120 14.86 -41.09 8.16
N LEU A 121 14.23 -40.59 7.12
CA LEU A 121 13.59 -39.29 7.09
C LEU A 121 12.08 -39.50 7.07
N ARG A 122 11.38 -38.94 8.05
CA ARG A 122 9.92 -39.02 8.18
C ARG A 122 9.28 -37.66 7.95
N LEU A 123 8.45 -37.55 6.91
CA LEU A 123 7.62 -36.36 6.67
C LEU A 123 6.22 -36.67 7.17
N THR A 124 5.79 -35.96 8.20
CA THR A 124 4.49 -36.11 8.84
C THR A 124 3.59 -34.94 8.49
N TYR A 125 2.42 -35.27 7.94
CA TYR A 125 1.34 -34.29 7.71
C TYR A 125 0.27 -34.48 8.78
N PHE A 126 -0.05 -33.39 9.49
CA PHE A 126 -1.07 -33.39 10.55
C PHE A 126 -2.27 -32.53 10.12
N GLU A 127 -3.43 -33.17 10.00
CA GLU A 127 -4.70 -32.49 9.74
C GLU A 127 -5.26 -31.92 11.04
N VAL A 128 -5.26 -30.59 11.16
CA VAL A 128 -5.52 -29.89 12.45
C VAL A 128 -6.92 -30.04 13.01
N ARG A 129 -7.94 -30.35 12.19
CA ARG A 129 -9.34 -30.50 12.65
C ARG A 129 -9.68 -31.92 13.06
N LYS A 130 -9.20 -32.89 12.29
CA LYS A 130 -9.46 -34.29 12.56
C LYS A 130 -8.43 -34.89 13.49
N GLU A 131 -7.35 -34.17 13.73
CA GLU A 131 -6.18 -34.61 14.48
C GLU A 131 -5.57 -35.93 13.94
N GLU A 132 -5.67 -36.12 12.62
CA GLU A 132 -5.17 -37.31 11.91
C GLU A 132 -3.76 -37.05 11.40
N GLU A 133 -2.91 -38.06 11.51
CA GLU A 133 -1.54 -38.05 11.01
C GLU A 133 -1.41 -38.94 9.76
N THR A 134 -0.72 -38.45 8.75
CA THR A 134 -0.25 -39.22 7.61
C THR A 134 1.25 -39.00 7.49
N HIS A 135 2.02 -40.05 7.47
CA HIS A 135 3.48 -39.93 7.36
C HIS A 135 4.04 -40.82 6.24
N GLU A 136 5.13 -40.38 5.68
CA GLU A 136 5.94 -41.08 4.72
C GLU A 136 7.36 -41.17 5.27
N THR A 137 7.95 -42.35 5.32
CA THR A 137 9.31 -42.55 5.80
C THR A 137 10.15 -43.16 4.69
N LEU A 138 11.28 -42.52 4.39
CA LEU A 138 12.23 -42.98 3.37
C LEU A 138 13.63 -43.02 3.98
N GLU A 139 14.41 -44.02 3.64
CA GLU A 139 15.82 -44.13 4.00
C GLU A 139 16.68 -43.44 2.93
N PHE A 140 17.68 -42.69 3.37
CA PHE A 140 18.66 -42.04 2.51
C PHE A 140 20.06 -42.30 3.03
N SER A 141 21.00 -42.51 2.12
CA SER A 141 22.42 -42.57 2.47
C SER A 141 22.99 -41.20 2.77
N ALA A 142 24.01 -41.14 3.62
CA ALA A 142 24.71 -39.88 3.94
C ALA A 142 25.27 -39.20 2.70
N ASP A 143 25.79 -39.99 1.75
CA ASP A 143 26.37 -39.47 0.51
C ASP A 143 25.31 -38.82 -0.40
N GLU A 144 24.14 -39.43 -0.58
CA GLU A 144 23.03 -38.85 -1.35
C GLU A 144 22.59 -37.52 -0.72
N LEU A 145 22.40 -37.49 0.59
CA LEU A 145 21.98 -36.30 1.32
C LEU A 145 23.05 -35.19 1.26
N TRP A 146 24.33 -35.56 1.37
CA TRP A 146 25.42 -34.60 1.30
C TRP A 146 25.58 -34.01 -0.11
N HIS A 147 25.47 -34.83 -1.15
CA HIS A 147 25.46 -34.36 -2.53
C HIS A 147 24.30 -33.37 -2.79
N TYR A 148 23.12 -33.71 -2.27
CA TYR A 148 21.95 -32.81 -2.37
C TYR A 148 22.19 -31.47 -1.68
N LEU A 149 22.65 -31.50 -0.41
CA LEU A 149 22.96 -30.27 0.34
C LEU A 149 24.07 -29.45 -0.35
N SER A 150 25.14 -30.11 -0.82
CA SER A 150 26.26 -29.42 -1.49
C SER A 150 25.80 -28.69 -2.78
N ALA A 151 24.89 -29.30 -3.55
CA ALA A 151 24.33 -28.63 -4.72
C ALA A 151 23.55 -27.33 -4.33
N LEU A 152 22.65 -27.42 -3.34
CA LEU A 152 21.90 -26.25 -2.86
C LEU A 152 22.80 -25.17 -2.30
N CYS A 153 23.80 -25.56 -1.50
CA CYS A 153 24.76 -24.63 -0.90
C CYS A 153 25.63 -23.95 -1.97
N ARG A 154 26.03 -24.64 -3.00
CA ARG A 154 26.81 -24.08 -4.11
C ARG A 154 26.02 -23.03 -4.87
N ASP A 155 24.78 -23.32 -5.22
CA ASP A 155 23.90 -22.36 -5.91
C ASP A 155 23.65 -21.13 -5.04
N TYR A 156 23.40 -21.34 -3.75
CA TYR A 156 23.19 -20.24 -2.80
C TYR A 156 24.48 -19.42 -2.60
N ALA A 157 25.64 -20.05 -2.42
CA ALA A 157 26.91 -19.37 -2.22
C ALA A 157 27.31 -18.50 -3.42
N GLN A 158 27.12 -19.03 -4.64
CA GLN A 158 27.35 -18.27 -5.87
C GLN A 158 26.46 -17.02 -5.92
N TRP A 159 25.19 -17.17 -5.64
CA TRP A 159 24.24 -16.06 -5.60
C TRP A 159 24.58 -15.06 -4.50
N ALA A 160 24.78 -15.51 -3.28
CA ALA A 160 25.07 -14.67 -2.13
C ALA A 160 26.40 -13.90 -2.32
N THR A 161 27.40 -14.52 -2.97
CA THR A 161 28.63 -13.84 -3.35
C THR A 161 28.41 -12.73 -4.38
N LYS A 162 27.55 -12.97 -5.39
CA LYS A 162 27.14 -11.94 -6.36
C LYS A 162 26.44 -10.79 -5.65
N GLU A 163 25.54 -11.09 -4.70
CA GLU A 163 24.80 -10.10 -3.94
C GLU A 163 25.70 -9.26 -3.02
N GLN A 164 26.65 -9.90 -2.33
CA GLN A 164 27.62 -9.19 -1.51
C GLN A 164 28.47 -8.24 -2.35
N ARG A 165 29.04 -8.70 -3.47
CA ARG A 165 29.81 -7.88 -4.41
C ARG A 165 28.98 -6.73 -4.98
N HIS A 166 27.69 -7.01 -5.28
CA HIS A 166 26.77 -5.99 -5.75
C HIS A 166 26.60 -4.89 -4.68
N ARG A 167 26.34 -5.25 -3.41
CA ARG A 167 26.17 -4.30 -2.30
C ARG A 167 27.42 -3.46 -2.09
N GLU A 168 28.60 -4.07 -2.09
CA GLU A 168 29.89 -3.37 -1.95
C GLU A 168 30.08 -2.34 -3.09
N ARG A 169 29.85 -2.75 -4.36
CA ARG A 169 29.95 -1.85 -5.52
C ARG A 169 28.88 -0.76 -5.50
N ARG A 170 27.66 -1.09 -5.08
CA ARG A 170 26.58 -0.14 -4.89
C ARG A 170 26.96 0.93 -3.87
N ASP A 171 27.44 0.51 -2.72
CA ASP A 171 27.74 1.42 -1.62
C ASP A 171 28.91 2.36 -1.96
N ILE A 172 29.91 1.88 -2.67
CA ILE A 172 30.99 2.72 -3.21
C ILE A 172 30.42 3.76 -4.20
N ALA A 173 29.58 3.33 -5.11
CA ALA A 173 28.96 4.23 -6.12
C ALA A 173 28.03 5.27 -5.46
N LEU A 174 27.25 4.85 -4.46
CA LEU A 174 26.35 5.75 -3.73
C LEU A 174 27.10 6.76 -2.84
N ALA A 175 28.21 6.38 -2.27
CA ALA A 175 29.06 7.31 -1.50
C ALA A 175 29.68 8.39 -2.41
N ALA A 176 30.03 8.04 -3.65
CA ALA A 176 30.56 8.95 -4.67
C ALA A 176 29.47 9.74 -5.43
N LEU A 177 28.19 9.47 -5.19
CA LEU A 177 27.07 10.03 -5.95
C LEU A 177 27.09 11.57 -5.95
N GLU A 178 27.00 12.17 -7.12
CA GLU A 178 26.92 13.62 -7.32
C GLU A 178 25.50 14.06 -7.64
N PHE A 179 25.19 15.32 -7.35
CA PHE A 179 23.88 15.88 -7.68
C PHE A 179 23.69 15.94 -9.21
N PRO A 180 22.53 15.52 -9.76
CA PRO A 180 22.38 15.29 -11.20
C PRO A 180 22.25 16.57 -12.05
N HIS A 181 22.23 17.73 -11.44
CA HIS A 181 22.13 19.02 -12.12
C HIS A 181 23.29 19.93 -11.72
N ALA A 182 23.65 20.89 -12.57
CA ALA A 182 24.76 21.82 -12.31
C ALA A 182 24.58 22.62 -11.00
N ASN A 183 23.33 22.98 -10.68
CA ASN A 183 23.02 23.76 -9.48
C ASN A 183 21.75 23.25 -8.81
N PHE A 184 21.68 23.40 -7.50
CA PHE A 184 20.43 23.25 -6.75
C PHE A 184 19.51 24.42 -7.03
N ARG A 185 18.21 24.14 -7.08
CA ARG A 185 17.19 25.21 -7.05
C ARG A 185 17.15 25.83 -5.65
N THR A 186 16.63 27.07 -5.56
CA THR A 186 16.43 27.75 -4.28
C THR A 186 15.63 26.84 -3.32
N GLY A 187 16.12 26.68 -2.08
CA GLY A 187 15.53 25.79 -1.08
C GLY A 187 15.80 24.29 -1.28
N GLN A 188 16.15 23.82 -2.48
CA GLN A 188 16.38 22.40 -2.77
C GLN A 188 17.61 21.85 -2.05
N HIS A 189 18.66 22.66 -1.85
CA HIS A 189 19.83 22.26 -1.07
C HIS A 189 19.48 22.02 0.39
N ASP A 190 18.69 22.90 1.00
CA ASP A 190 18.24 22.73 2.39
C ASP A 190 17.32 21.52 2.54
N LEU A 191 16.40 21.31 1.60
CA LEU A 191 15.60 20.09 1.49
C LEU A 191 16.49 18.84 1.50
N SER A 192 17.45 18.77 0.57
CA SER A 192 18.37 17.63 0.42
C SER A 192 19.22 17.40 1.68
N ARG A 193 19.72 18.47 2.31
CA ARG A 193 20.47 18.40 3.55
C ARG A 193 19.63 17.77 4.68
N ASN A 194 18.38 18.23 4.86
CA ASN A 194 17.51 17.71 5.92
C ASN A 194 17.18 16.22 5.71
N VAL A 195 16.92 15.80 4.44
CA VAL A 195 16.70 14.38 4.12
C VAL A 195 17.94 13.55 4.40
N TYR A 196 19.12 14.00 3.95
CA TYR A 196 20.38 13.32 4.24
C TYR A 196 20.60 13.13 5.75
N MET A 197 20.41 14.20 6.53
CA MET A 197 20.58 14.15 7.98
C MET A 197 19.58 13.22 8.65
N ALA A 198 18.34 13.23 8.24
CA ALA A 198 17.29 12.36 8.79
C ALA A 198 17.61 10.87 8.54
N VAL A 199 17.95 10.53 7.30
CA VAL A 199 18.32 9.15 6.93
C VAL A 199 19.62 8.74 7.62
N ALA A 200 20.63 9.60 7.62
CA ALA A 200 21.94 9.32 8.22
C ALA A 200 21.92 9.21 9.74
N SER A 201 20.95 9.82 10.41
CA SER A 201 20.79 9.77 11.87
C SER A 201 19.66 8.82 12.31
N SER A 202 19.03 8.09 11.39
CA SER A 202 17.94 7.16 11.68
C SER A 202 16.74 7.84 12.38
N VAL A 203 16.36 9.04 11.93
CA VAL A 203 15.29 9.85 12.52
C VAL A 203 14.14 9.99 11.51
N PRO A 204 12.89 9.77 11.90
CA PRO A 204 11.74 10.06 11.03
C PRO A 204 11.59 11.57 10.76
N LEU A 205 11.30 11.94 9.51
CA LEU A 205 11.20 13.33 9.06
C LEU A 205 9.85 13.61 8.41
N LEU A 206 9.16 14.65 8.85
CA LEU A 206 8.10 15.31 8.09
C LEU A 206 8.70 16.53 7.40
N LEU A 207 8.61 16.58 6.08
CA LEU A 207 9.24 17.61 5.27
C LEU A 207 8.19 18.35 4.44
N GLN A 208 7.83 19.54 4.83
CA GLN A 208 7.00 20.41 4.03
C GLN A 208 7.88 21.17 3.03
N ALA A 209 7.59 20.99 1.75
CA ALA A 209 8.36 21.66 0.70
C ALA A 209 7.45 22.09 -0.45
N PRO A 210 7.57 23.35 -0.93
CA PRO A 210 6.73 23.91 -1.98
C PRO A 210 6.75 23.09 -3.27
N THR A 211 5.72 23.24 -4.09
CA THR A 211 5.71 22.72 -5.46
C THR A 211 6.80 23.40 -6.30
N GLY A 212 7.31 22.74 -7.36
CA GLY A 212 8.31 23.34 -8.23
C GLY A 212 9.76 23.29 -7.75
N ILE A 213 10.02 23.04 -6.47
CA ILE A 213 11.39 22.98 -5.88
C ILE A 213 12.22 21.76 -6.34
N GLY A 214 11.59 20.79 -7.00
CA GLY A 214 12.29 19.54 -7.41
C GLY A 214 12.36 18.52 -6.27
N LYS A 215 11.27 18.31 -5.52
CA LYS A 215 11.17 17.40 -4.36
C LYS A 215 11.69 16.00 -4.65
N THR A 216 11.29 15.39 -5.77
CA THR A 216 11.61 13.99 -6.09
C THR A 216 13.12 13.74 -6.12
N VAL A 217 13.87 14.52 -6.91
CA VAL A 217 15.34 14.42 -6.96
C VAL A 217 15.97 14.88 -5.64
N GLY A 218 15.42 15.95 -5.05
CA GLY A 218 15.88 16.50 -3.78
C GLY A 218 15.72 15.56 -2.59
N VAL A 219 14.83 14.55 -2.68
CA VAL A 219 14.64 13.50 -1.65
C VAL A 219 15.41 12.23 -2.01
N LEU A 220 15.32 11.76 -3.26
CA LEU A 220 15.98 10.53 -3.71
C LEU A 220 17.51 10.62 -3.62
N TYR A 221 18.11 11.68 -4.18
CA TYR A 221 19.55 11.85 -4.21
C TYR A 221 20.19 11.76 -2.80
N PRO A 222 19.78 12.56 -1.81
CA PRO A 222 20.41 12.52 -0.48
C PRO A 222 20.10 11.22 0.26
N ALA A 223 18.93 10.61 0.08
CA ALA A 223 18.61 9.34 0.70
C ALA A 223 19.50 8.22 0.15
N MET A 224 19.71 8.17 -1.16
CA MET A 224 20.64 7.23 -1.81
C MET A 224 22.07 7.44 -1.30
N LYS A 225 22.53 8.68 -1.23
CA LYS A 225 23.88 9.02 -0.71
C LYS A 225 24.08 8.67 0.77
N ALA A 226 23.01 8.63 1.55
CA ALA A 226 23.06 8.26 2.97
C ALA A 226 23.04 6.75 3.21
N MET A 227 22.61 5.91 2.26
CA MET A 227 22.51 4.46 2.41
C MET A 227 23.81 3.80 2.93
N PRO A 228 24.98 4.05 2.33
CA PRO A 228 26.22 3.39 2.78
C PRO A 228 26.60 3.75 4.22
N LYS A 229 26.32 4.98 4.63
CA LYS A 229 26.66 5.48 5.97
C LYS A 229 25.87 4.77 7.08
N THR A 230 24.63 4.41 6.79
CA THR A 230 23.72 3.79 7.77
C THR A 230 23.63 2.28 7.62
N GLY A 231 24.21 1.73 6.55
CA GLY A 231 24.09 0.33 6.20
C GLY A 231 22.65 -0.04 5.83
N LEU A 232 21.92 0.88 5.18
CA LEU A 232 20.57 0.60 4.71
C LEU A 232 20.59 -0.48 3.62
N ASP A 233 19.73 -1.46 3.79
CA ASP A 233 19.52 -2.52 2.80
C ASP A 233 18.73 -2.02 1.60
N ARG A 234 17.65 -1.23 1.85
CA ARG A 234 16.67 -0.84 0.82
C ARG A 234 16.16 0.59 1.04
N LEU A 235 15.82 1.26 -0.07
CA LEU A 235 14.98 2.46 -0.08
C LEU A 235 13.63 2.13 -0.73
N PHE A 236 12.55 2.64 -0.17
CA PHE A 236 11.21 2.50 -0.75
C PHE A 236 10.66 3.88 -1.08
N PHE A 237 10.61 4.23 -2.37
CA PHE A 237 9.94 5.44 -2.84
C PHE A 237 8.46 5.12 -3.05
N LEU A 238 7.65 5.60 -2.13
CA LEU A 238 6.23 5.28 -2.05
C LEU A 238 5.38 6.50 -2.35
N THR A 239 4.31 6.30 -3.10
CA THR A 239 3.42 7.39 -3.50
C THR A 239 1.97 7.06 -3.18
N CYS A 240 1.23 8.06 -2.73
CA CYS A 240 -0.22 7.94 -2.54
C CYS A 240 -1.01 8.00 -3.86
N ARG A 241 -0.35 8.25 -5.01
CA ARG A 241 -0.97 8.46 -6.32
C ARG A 241 -0.24 7.74 -7.44
N ASN A 242 -0.98 7.25 -8.42
CA ASN A 242 -0.40 6.54 -9.57
C ASN A 242 0.58 7.39 -10.38
N THR A 243 0.34 8.70 -10.53
CA THR A 243 1.21 9.62 -11.26
C THR A 243 2.58 9.82 -10.59
N GLY A 244 2.65 9.71 -9.26
CA GLY A 244 3.89 9.86 -8.49
C GLY A 244 4.91 8.76 -8.77
N ARG A 245 4.48 7.54 -9.12
CA ARG A 245 5.41 6.45 -9.47
C ARG A 245 6.28 6.80 -10.66
N LYS A 246 5.68 7.34 -11.71
CA LYS A 246 6.43 7.78 -12.89
C LYS A 246 7.46 8.85 -12.54
N LEU A 247 7.07 9.84 -11.71
CA LEU A 247 8.00 10.88 -11.26
C LEU A 247 9.17 10.30 -10.45
N GLY A 248 8.92 9.30 -9.61
CA GLY A 248 9.97 8.58 -8.88
C GLY A 248 10.95 7.86 -9.82
N LEU A 249 10.43 7.13 -10.81
CA LEU A 249 11.23 6.43 -11.81
C LEU A 249 12.04 7.40 -12.68
N ASP A 250 11.43 8.48 -13.16
CA ASP A 250 12.10 9.52 -13.94
C ASP A 250 13.21 10.20 -13.13
N GLY A 251 12.95 10.50 -11.84
CA GLY A 251 13.94 11.03 -10.91
C GLY A 251 15.14 10.11 -10.70
N LEU A 252 14.91 8.82 -10.48
CA LEU A 252 15.95 7.80 -10.36
C LEU A 252 16.74 7.67 -11.68
N SER A 253 16.06 7.62 -12.81
CA SER A 253 16.70 7.58 -14.13
C SER A 253 17.60 8.79 -14.34
N THR A 254 17.15 9.99 -13.95
CA THR A 254 17.93 11.22 -14.04
C THR A 254 19.19 11.16 -13.19
N ILE A 255 19.06 10.71 -11.92
CA ILE A 255 20.20 10.58 -11.00
C ILE A 255 21.21 9.57 -11.54
N ILE A 256 20.77 8.40 -11.98
CA ILE A 256 21.64 7.31 -12.45
C ILE A 256 22.36 7.70 -13.75
N LYS A 257 21.65 8.31 -14.70
CA LYS A 257 22.24 8.73 -15.99
C LYS A 257 23.28 9.83 -15.83
N ALA A 258 23.08 10.76 -14.89
CA ALA A 258 24.04 11.83 -14.64
C ALA A 258 25.39 11.34 -14.10
N GLN A 259 25.48 10.11 -13.61
CA GLN A 259 26.72 9.48 -13.15
C GLN A 259 27.47 8.71 -14.26
N ALA A 260 26.87 8.59 -15.46
CA ALA A 260 27.54 7.95 -16.58
C ALA A 260 28.60 8.91 -17.18
N PRO A 261 29.80 8.42 -17.54
CA PRO A 261 30.81 9.26 -18.15
C PRO A 261 30.31 9.87 -19.48
N VAL A 262 30.52 11.17 -19.64
CA VAL A 262 30.08 11.94 -20.81
C VAL A 262 30.96 11.64 -22.04
N ASP A 263 32.20 11.20 -21.84
CA ASP A 263 33.16 10.96 -22.93
C ASP A 263 33.33 9.47 -23.25
N GLN A 264 33.26 9.15 -24.56
CA GLN A 264 33.58 7.83 -25.11
C GLN A 264 35.06 7.43 -24.93
N GLU A 265 35.93 8.35 -24.53
CA GLU A 265 37.37 8.16 -24.27
C GLU A 265 37.69 7.90 -22.77
N ALA A 266 36.69 7.89 -21.88
CA ALA A 266 36.92 7.54 -20.46
C ALA A 266 37.44 6.09 -20.36
N PRO A 267 38.38 5.81 -19.41
CA PRO A 267 38.90 4.47 -19.22
C PRO A 267 37.73 3.48 -19.03
N ARG A 268 37.74 2.37 -19.78
CA ARG A 268 36.78 1.28 -19.67
C ARG A 268 36.75 0.79 -18.21
N GLY A 269 35.79 1.30 -17.41
CA GLY A 269 35.68 0.97 -15.98
C GLY A 269 34.69 1.82 -15.20
N LEU A 270 34.27 2.99 -15.70
CA LEU A 270 33.19 3.79 -15.10
C LEU A 270 31.86 3.42 -15.76
N GLU A 271 31.35 2.24 -15.44
CA GLU A 271 29.96 1.87 -15.75
C GLU A 271 28.99 2.70 -14.89
N ALA A 272 27.77 2.90 -15.41
CA ALA A 272 26.69 3.50 -14.63
C ALA A 272 26.55 2.80 -13.25
N PRO A 273 26.20 3.54 -12.17
CA PRO A 273 26.10 2.97 -10.82
C PRO A 273 25.33 1.66 -10.82
N PRO A 274 25.81 0.60 -10.16
CA PRO A 274 25.15 -0.69 -10.13
C PRO A 274 23.95 -0.69 -9.20
N ILE A 275 22.96 0.16 -9.47
CA ILE A 275 21.75 0.32 -8.66
C ILE A 275 20.63 -0.44 -9.32
N ARG A 276 19.94 -1.27 -8.54
CA ARG A 276 18.77 -2.02 -8.98
C ARG A 276 17.49 -1.32 -8.55
N VAL A 277 16.71 -0.88 -9.50
CA VAL A 277 15.42 -0.20 -9.32
C VAL A 277 14.30 -1.13 -9.73
N LEU A 278 13.25 -1.22 -8.94
CA LEU A 278 12.05 -2.00 -9.22
C LEU A 278 10.80 -1.16 -9.09
N GLU A 279 9.91 -1.22 -10.07
CA GLU A 279 8.54 -0.72 -9.99
C GLU A 279 7.58 -1.84 -9.55
N LEU A 280 6.92 -1.66 -8.40
CA LEU A 280 5.81 -2.51 -7.98
C LEU A 280 4.47 -1.93 -8.42
N SER A 281 3.57 -2.80 -8.86
CA SER A 281 2.19 -2.46 -9.17
C SER A 281 1.23 -3.48 -8.54
N SER A 282 -0.07 -3.14 -8.49
CA SER A 282 -1.10 -4.06 -8.01
C SER A 282 -1.24 -5.26 -8.95
N ARG A 283 -1.83 -6.35 -8.44
CA ARG A 283 -2.10 -7.54 -9.25
C ARG A 283 -3.01 -7.22 -10.43
N GLU A 284 -4.05 -6.41 -10.22
CA GLU A 284 -5.01 -6.01 -11.24
C GLU A 284 -4.34 -5.26 -12.41
N ALA A 285 -3.37 -4.40 -12.10
CA ALA A 285 -2.62 -3.65 -13.11
C ALA A 285 -1.55 -4.49 -13.81
N ALA A 286 -1.00 -5.50 -13.12
CA ALA A 286 0.08 -6.34 -13.64
C ALA A 286 -0.39 -7.66 -14.27
N CYS A 287 -1.60 -8.13 -14.01
CA CYS A 287 -2.07 -9.43 -14.47
C CYS A 287 -2.42 -9.40 -15.97
N ASP A 288 -1.83 -10.32 -16.74
CA ASP A 288 -2.15 -10.49 -18.16
C ASP A 288 -3.38 -11.42 -18.37
N HIS A 289 -3.87 -12.10 -17.29
CA HIS A 289 -5.02 -13.01 -17.31
C HIS A 289 -5.90 -12.81 -16.05
N PRO A 290 -6.58 -11.66 -15.92
CA PRO A 290 -7.34 -11.33 -14.70
C PRO A 290 -8.54 -12.25 -14.45
N ASP A 291 -9.02 -12.93 -15.49
CA ASP A 291 -10.10 -13.92 -15.50
C ASP A 291 -9.67 -15.30 -14.98
N LYS A 292 -8.37 -15.53 -14.74
CA LYS A 292 -7.84 -16.84 -14.35
C LYS A 292 -7.34 -16.84 -12.90
N ALA A 293 -7.51 -17.98 -12.24
CA ALA A 293 -6.86 -18.20 -10.95
C ALA A 293 -5.33 -18.26 -11.10
N CYS A 294 -4.59 -17.73 -10.11
CA CYS A 294 -3.12 -17.80 -10.08
C CYS A 294 -2.63 -19.21 -9.70
N HIS A 295 -2.96 -20.20 -10.53
CA HIS A 295 -2.68 -21.61 -10.32
C HIS A 295 -2.22 -22.25 -11.62
N GLY A 296 -1.27 -23.20 -11.56
CA GLY A 296 -0.68 -23.85 -12.73
C GLY A 296 -1.68 -24.55 -13.67
N ASP A 297 -2.81 -25.02 -13.12
CA ASP A 297 -3.87 -25.68 -13.91
C ASP A 297 -4.77 -24.66 -14.64
N SER A 298 -4.80 -23.40 -14.18
CA SER A 298 -5.66 -22.37 -14.74
C SER A 298 -4.92 -21.37 -15.62
N CYS A 299 -3.70 -20.98 -15.21
CA CYS A 299 -2.91 -19.95 -15.89
C CYS A 299 -1.57 -20.50 -16.40
N LEU A 300 -1.34 -20.40 -17.71
CA LEU A 300 -0.09 -20.88 -18.33
C LEU A 300 1.17 -20.18 -17.79
N LEU A 301 1.06 -18.92 -17.38
CA LEU A 301 2.16 -18.16 -16.78
C LEU A 301 2.46 -18.58 -15.33
N ALA A 302 1.52 -19.28 -14.69
CA ALA A 302 1.70 -19.87 -13.36
C ALA A 302 2.26 -21.30 -13.43
N LYS A 303 2.05 -21.99 -14.57
CA LYS A 303 2.53 -23.36 -14.76
C LYS A 303 4.05 -23.40 -14.82
N ASN A 304 4.68 -24.27 -14.02
CA ASN A 304 6.15 -24.41 -13.92
C ASN A 304 6.89 -23.07 -13.72
N PHE A 305 6.30 -22.20 -12.95
CA PHE A 305 6.85 -20.85 -12.70
C PHE A 305 8.22 -20.91 -12.04
N PHE A 306 8.38 -21.72 -10.99
CA PHE A 306 9.62 -21.80 -10.23
C PHE A 306 10.76 -22.45 -11.01
N ASP A 307 10.47 -23.35 -11.96
CA ASP A 307 11.47 -23.99 -12.81
C ASP A 307 12.13 -23.00 -13.79
N ARG A 308 11.44 -21.87 -14.08
CA ARG A 308 11.90 -20.81 -14.99
C ARG A 308 12.31 -19.53 -14.28
N LEU A 309 12.06 -19.46 -12.96
CA LEU A 309 12.29 -18.25 -12.18
C LEU A 309 13.78 -17.89 -12.06
N SER A 310 14.67 -18.88 -11.98
CA SER A 310 16.11 -18.64 -11.84
C SER A 310 16.67 -17.84 -12.99
N ASP A 311 16.37 -18.23 -14.22
CA ASP A 311 16.87 -17.57 -15.44
C ASP A 311 16.24 -16.18 -15.59
N ALA A 312 14.94 -16.05 -15.30
CA ALA A 312 14.25 -14.76 -15.32
C ALA A 312 14.82 -13.77 -14.28
N ARG A 313 15.20 -14.29 -13.11
CA ARG A 313 15.84 -13.49 -12.04
C ARG A 313 17.23 -13.01 -12.46
N GLU A 314 18.04 -13.87 -13.10
CA GLU A 314 19.36 -13.47 -13.63
C GLU A 314 19.22 -12.38 -14.70
N GLU A 315 18.30 -12.50 -15.67
CA GLU A 315 18.04 -11.48 -16.68
C GLU A 315 17.58 -10.16 -16.01
N ALA A 316 16.67 -10.25 -15.04
CA ALA A 316 16.16 -9.08 -14.32
C ALA A 316 17.28 -8.32 -13.57
N ILE A 317 18.22 -9.03 -12.94
CA ILE A 317 19.37 -8.41 -12.26
C ILE A 317 20.31 -7.73 -13.24
N GLN A 318 20.52 -8.30 -14.43
CA GLN A 318 21.34 -7.69 -15.48
C GLN A 318 20.69 -6.40 -16.03
N GLN A 319 19.35 -6.39 -16.15
CA GLN A 319 18.59 -5.22 -16.61
C GLN A 319 18.66 -4.04 -15.63
N ARG A 320 18.84 -4.28 -14.34
CA ARG A 320 18.96 -3.32 -13.22
C ARG A 320 17.75 -2.37 -13.03
N PHE A 321 17.18 -1.80 -14.09
CA PHE A 321 16.05 -0.88 -14.04
C PHE A 321 14.78 -1.59 -14.51
N LEU A 322 13.97 -2.05 -13.57
CA LEU A 322 12.80 -2.89 -13.78
C LEU A 322 11.50 -2.08 -13.62
N ASP A 323 11.19 -1.28 -14.64
CA ASP A 323 9.87 -0.70 -14.80
C ASP A 323 8.86 -1.74 -15.32
N GLN A 324 7.57 -1.37 -15.43
CA GLN A 324 6.54 -2.30 -15.91
C GLN A 324 6.79 -2.82 -17.32
N SER A 325 7.52 -2.07 -18.17
CA SER A 325 7.86 -2.48 -19.54
C SER A 325 8.96 -3.54 -19.55
N ALA A 326 10.01 -3.33 -18.78
CA ALA A 326 11.12 -4.27 -18.59
C ALA A 326 10.64 -5.59 -17.97
N LEU A 327 9.84 -5.51 -16.88
CA LEU A 327 9.25 -6.68 -16.24
C LEU A 327 8.36 -7.47 -17.20
N ARG A 328 7.59 -6.81 -18.07
CA ARG A 328 6.77 -7.46 -19.08
C ARG A 328 7.61 -8.18 -20.13
N ALA A 329 8.71 -7.56 -20.59
CA ALA A 329 9.61 -8.16 -21.56
C ALA A 329 10.25 -9.43 -21.00
N ILE A 330 10.85 -9.37 -19.82
CA ILE A 330 11.47 -10.52 -19.14
C ILE A 330 10.44 -11.64 -18.88
N ALA A 331 9.28 -11.27 -18.35
CA ALA A 331 8.22 -12.25 -18.08
C ALA A 331 7.75 -12.98 -19.34
N ARG A 332 7.71 -12.31 -20.50
CA ARG A 332 7.39 -12.92 -21.80
C ARG A 332 8.51 -13.82 -22.28
N ASN A 333 9.78 -13.38 -22.19
CA ASN A 333 10.94 -14.18 -22.59
C ASN A 333 10.96 -15.54 -21.88
N HIS A 334 10.65 -15.54 -20.58
CA HIS A 334 10.64 -16.75 -19.75
C HIS A 334 9.26 -17.38 -19.58
N SER A 335 8.21 -16.83 -20.22
CA SER A 335 6.82 -17.33 -20.12
C SER A 335 6.34 -17.48 -18.67
N ILE A 336 6.63 -16.51 -17.80
CA ILE A 336 6.24 -16.48 -16.38
C ILE A 336 5.34 -15.28 -16.07
N CYS A 337 4.69 -15.30 -14.89
CA CYS A 337 3.85 -14.21 -14.43
C CYS A 337 4.70 -13.00 -14.00
N ARG A 338 4.51 -11.82 -14.64
CA ARG A 338 5.26 -10.61 -14.31
C ARG A 338 4.95 -10.07 -12.91
N TYR A 339 3.74 -10.28 -12.39
CA TYR A 339 3.38 -9.86 -11.03
C TYR A 339 4.22 -10.62 -9.99
N PHE A 340 4.29 -11.95 -10.11
CA PHE A 340 5.10 -12.76 -9.20
C PHE A 340 6.60 -12.60 -9.43
N LEU A 341 7.04 -12.31 -10.67
CA LEU A 341 8.43 -11.91 -10.94
C LEU A 341 8.77 -10.61 -10.21
N ALA A 342 7.91 -9.59 -10.25
CA ALA A 342 8.13 -8.34 -9.52
C ALA A 342 8.20 -8.56 -7.99
N GLN A 343 7.35 -9.45 -7.43
CA GLN A 343 7.42 -9.81 -6.01
C GLN A 343 8.73 -10.52 -5.65
N GLU A 344 9.22 -11.41 -6.51
CA GLU A 344 10.55 -12.03 -6.32
C GLU A 344 11.65 -10.97 -6.37
N MET A 345 11.60 -10.08 -7.36
CA MET A 345 12.62 -9.03 -7.52
C MET A 345 12.62 -7.99 -6.40
N ALA A 346 11.54 -7.84 -5.63
CA ALA A 346 11.51 -7.00 -4.45
C ALA A 346 12.53 -7.42 -3.38
N ARG A 347 12.94 -8.69 -3.38
CA ARG A 347 13.99 -9.22 -2.49
C ARG A 347 15.41 -8.76 -2.90
N TRP A 348 15.61 -8.40 -4.17
CA TRP A 348 16.91 -8.14 -4.79
C TRP A 348 17.12 -6.70 -5.26
N ALA A 349 16.06 -5.88 -5.28
CA ALA A 349 16.14 -4.48 -5.63
C ALA A 349 16.73 -3.64 -4.48
N ASP A 350 17.54 -2.64 -4.81
CA ASP A 350 18.07 -1.65 -3.87
C ASP A 350 17.05 -0.57 -3.58
N ILE A 351 16.31 -0.17 -4.62
CA ILE A 351 15.27 0.86 -4.54
C ILE A 351 13.98 0.31 -5.14
N VAL A 352 12.90 0.37 -4.37
CA VAL A 352 11.57 -0.04 -4.83
C VAL A 352 10.68 1.19 -4.95
N VAL A 353 10.07 1.38 -6.11
CA VAL A 353 9.08 2.42 -6.38
C VAL A 353 7.70 1.78 -6.42
N GLY A 354 6.76 2.28 -5.62
CA GLY A 354 5.44 1.66 -5.53
C GLY A 354 4.38 2.55 -4.89
N ASP A 355 3.19 1.98 -4.72
CA ASP A 355 2.11 2.59 -3.94
C ASP A 355 2.37 2.42 -2.44
N VAL A 356 1.89 3.35 -1.61
CA VAL A 356 2.02 3.30 -0.13
C VAL A 356 1.47 2.01 0.47
N ASN A 357 0.50 1.36 -0.17
CA ASN A 357 -0.07 0.09 0.28
C ASN A 357 1.00 -1.01 0.39
N HIS A 358 2.03 -0.99 -0.46
CA HIS A 358 3.08 -2.02 -0.41
C HIS A 358 3.87 -2.03 0.91
N TYR A 359 3.82 -0.95 1.70
CA TYR A 359 4.48 -0.88 3.01
C TYR A 359 3.50 -0.66 4.18
N PHE A 360 2.46 0.16 4.00
CA PHE A 360 1.58 0.59 5.09
C PHE A 360 0.30 -0.24 5.24
N ASP A 361 -0.11 -1.01 4.22
CA ASP A 361 -1.29 -1.87 4.28
C ASP A 361 -1.12 -3.04 5.26
N GLN A 362 -2.22 -3.62 5.70
CA GLN A 362 -2.22 -4.78 6.60
C GLN A 362 -1.51 -6.01 6.00
N PHE A 363 -1.54 -6.18 4.68
CA PHE A 363 -0.89 -7.27 3.94
C PHE A 363 0.33 -6.81 3.12
N ALA A 364 0.99 -5.76 3.56
CA ALA A 364 2.06 -5.10 2.85
C ALA A 364 3.27 -6.02 2.60
N LEU A 365 3.57 -6.27 1.31
CA LEU A 365 4.71 -7.09 0.88
C LEU A 365 6.04 -6.56 1.41
N LEU A 366 6.31 -5.27 1.22
CA LEU A 366 7.61 -4.67 1.58
C LEU A 366 7.83 -4.67 3.10
N HIS A 367 6.78 -4.40 3.89
CA HIS A 367 6.91 -4.49 5.34
C HIS A 367 7.12 -5.95 5.80
N SER A 368 6.40 -6.91 5.21
CA SER A 368 6.59 -8.32 5.53
C SER A 368 8.01 -8.79 5.21
N LEU A 369 8.55 -8.39 4.05
CA LEU A 369 9.94 -8.67 3.68
C LEU A 369 10.95 -7.98 4.61
N THR A 370 10.66 -6.75 5.04
CA THR A 370 11.49 -6.01 6.00
C THR A 370 11.60 -6.78 7.31
N LYS A 371 10.50 -7.26 7.86
CA LYS A 371 10.48 -8.05 9.10
C LYS A 371 11.14 -9.41 8.95
N GLN A 372 10.81 -10.13 7.87
CA GLN A 372 11.32 -11.48 7.63
C GLN A 372 12.83 -11.53 7.43
N ASN A 373 13.41 -10.49 6.82
CA ASN A 373 14.84 -10.44 6.51
C ASN A 373 15.62 -9.48 7.42
N GLU A 374 14.96 -8.90 8.43
CA GLU A 374 15.55 -7.92 9.36
C GLU A 374 16.23 -6.74 8.64
N TRP A 375 15.63 -6.29 7.52
CA TRP A 375 16.22 -5.22 6.72
C TRP A 375 16.17 -3.87 7.41
N LYS A 376 17.24 -3.12 7.27
CA LYS A 376 17.27 -1.69 7.53
C LYS A 376 16.72 -0.96 6.31
N VAL A 377 15.57 -0.33 6.45
CA VAL A 377 14.87 0.32 5.33
C VAL A 377 14.55 1.79 5.62
N ALA A 378 14.44 2.58 4.57
CA ALA A 378 13.94 3.94 4.66
C ALA A 378 12.82 4.18 3.62
N PRO A 379 11.54 4.18 4.03
CA PRO A 379 10.43 4.65 3.22
C PRO A 379 10.51 6.16 2.98
N LEU A 380 10.38 6.58 1.72
CA LEU A 380 10.29 7.95 1.24
C LEU A 380 8.89 8.13 0.66
N VAL A 381 8.01 8.83 1.35
CA VAL A 381 6.59 8.91 1.00
C VAL A 381 6.28 10.26 0.36
N ASP A 382 5.96 10.22 -0.93
CA ASP A 382 5.55 11.39 -1.70
C ASP A 382 4.05 11.66 -1.53
N GLU A 383 3.68 12.95 -1.57
CA GLU A 383 2.32 13.45 -1.32
C GLU A 383 1.74 12.89 -0.01
N ALA A 384 2.58 12.89 1.02
CA ALA A 384 2.31 12.26 2.32
C ALA A 384 1.08 12.82 3.05
N HIS A 385 0.60 14.02 2.67
CA HIS A 385 -0.65 14.56 3.18
C HIS A 385 -1.87 13.66 2.91
N ASN A 386 -1.81 12.82 1.86
CA ASN A 386 -2.86 11.87 1.54
C ASN A 386 -2.75 10.56 2.33
N LEU A 387 -1.66 10.34 3.08
CA LEU A 387 -1.42 9.06 3.75
C LEU A 387 -2.46 8.77 4.83
N ILE A 388 -3.02 9.80 5.49
CA ILE A 388 -4.06 9.64 6.52
C ILE A 388 -5.31 8.99 5.91
N ASP A 389 -5.83 9.55 4.81
CA ASP A 389 -7.04 9.03 4.16
C ASP A 389 -6.78 7.68 3.48
N ARG A 390 -5.59 7.51 2.90
CA ARG A 390 -5.16 6.21 2.36
C ARG A 390 -5.13 5.14 3.46
N ALA A 391 -4.55 5.44 4.61
CA ALA A 391 -4.48 4.52 5.73
C ALA A 391 -5.87 4.22 6.32
N ARG A 392 -6.74 5.19 6.43
CA ARG A 392 -8.15 4.93 6.77
C ARG A 392 -8.75 3.88 5.85
N GLY A 393 -8.60 4.04 4.52
CA GLY A 393 -9.08 3.06 3.54
C GLY A 393 -8.42 1.69 3.64
N MET A 394 -7.11 1.59 3.95
CA MET A 394 -6.39 0.32 4.12
C MET A 394 -6.91 -0.53 5.29
N TYR A 395 -7.42 0.13 6.32
CA TYR A 395 -7.91 -0.49 7.55
C TYR A 395 -9.43 -0.35 7.72
N SER A 396 -10.14 -0.15 6.62
CA SER A 396 -11.61 -0.18 6.54
C SER A 396 -12.07 -1.29 5.62
N ILE A 397 -13.24 -1.86 5.90
CA ILE A 397 -13.82 -2.93 5.09
C ILE A 397 -15.35 -2.86 5.10
N VAL A 398 -15.95 -3.31 4.00
CA VAL A 398 -17.39 -3.45 3.85
C VAL A 398 -17.73 -4.91 3.64
N LEU A 399 -18.64 -5.43 4.46
CA LEU A 399 -19.27 -6.72 4.29
C LEU A 399 -20.67 -6.49 3.69
N SER A 400 -20.89 -6.93 2.46
CA SER A 400 -22.17 -6.77 1.76
C SER A 400 -22.97 -8.06 1.83
N GLU A 401 -24.14 -8.00 2.43
CA GLU A 401 -25.09 -9.13 2.47
C GLU A 401 -25.42 -9.63 1.04
N ALA A 402 -25.76 -8.73 0.12
CA ALA A 402 -26.10 -9.09 -1.26
C ALA A 402 -24.97 -9.80 -1.98
N GLU A 403 -23.73 -9.29 -1.88
CA GLU A 403 -22.59 -9.90 -2.58
C GLU A 403 -22.30 -11.30 -2.04
N MET A 404 -22.40 -11.47 -0.71
CA MET A 404 -22.20 -12.77 -0.10
C MET A 404 -23.31 -13.75 -0.50
N LEU A 405 -24.59 -13.37 -0.39
CA LEU A 405 -25.73 -14.22 -0.71
C LEU A 405 -25.85 -14.51 -2.21
N TYR A 406 -25.52 -13.56 -3.12
CA TYR A 406 -25.53 -13.80 -4.56
C TYR A 406 -24.51 -14.87 -4.98
N THR A 407 -23.31 -14.78 -4.46
CA THR A 407 -22.26 -15.79 -4.72
C THR A 407 -22.69 -17.17 -4.20
N ILE A 408 -23.54 -17.18 -3.22
CA ILE A 408 -24.07 -18.31 -2.45
C ILE A 408 -25.26 -18.99 -3.12
N SER A 409 -26.11 -18.24 -3.86
CA SER A 409 -27.26 -18.85 -4.56
C SER A 409 -26.84 -19.97 -5.52
N LYS A 410 -25.58 -20.01 -5.90
CA LYS A 410 -24.94 -21.04 -6.73
C LYS A 410 -23.99 -21.95 -5.94
N ALA A 411 -24.01 -21.88 -4.60
CA ALA A 411 -23.05 -22.56 -3.77
C ALA A 411 -23.21 -24.08 -3.81
N PRO A 412 -22.10 -24.80 -3.84
CA PRO A 412 -22.11 -26.26 -3.72
C PRO A 412 -22.68 -26.72 -2.37
N THR A 413 -23.23 -27.91 -2.36
CA THR A 413 -23.91 -28.51 -1.19
C THR A 413 -23.15 -28.36 0.13
N PRO A 414 -21.81 -28.52 0.21
CA PRO A 414 -21.08 -28.37 1.49
C PRO A 414 -21.14 -26.96 2.10
N LEU A 415 -21.39 -25.93 1.29
CA LEU A 415 -21.43 -24.55 1.75
C LEU A 415 -22.84 -24.06 2.12
N GLN A 416 -23.90 -24.82 1.78
CA GLN A 416 -25.29 -24.38 1.97
C GLN A 416 -25.64 -24.13 3.44
N LYS A 417 -25.20 -25.01 4.37
CA LYS A 417 -25.51 -24.82 5.80
C LYS A 417 -24.79 -23.62 6.42
N PRO A 418 -23.46 -23.46 6.29
CA PRO A 418 -22.77 -22.27 6.82
C PRO A 418 -23.31 -20.95 6.25
N LEU A 419 -23.89 -20.99 5.09
CA LEU A 419 -24.50 -19.85 4.43
C LEU A 419 -25.88 -19.52 4.94
N ALA A 420 -26.68 -20.53 5.23
CA ALA A 420 -27.96 -20.35 5.92
C ALA A 420 -27.74 -19.79 7.33
N ASP A 421 -26.73 -20.29 8.05
CA ASP A 421 -26.35 -19.77 9.37
C ASP A 421 -25.92 -18.28 9.28
N LEU A 422 -25.20 -17.91 8.23
CA LEU A 422 -24.82 -16.51 7.98
C LEU A 422 -26.04 -15.63 7.65
N GLU A 423 -26.98 -16.13 6.83
CA GLU A 423 -28.21 -15.43 6.51
C GLU A 423 -29.06 -15.20 7.76
N GLU A 424 -29.18 -16.19 8.64
CA GLU A 424 -29.88 -16.07 9.92
C GLU A 424 -29.20 -15.02 10.82
N ALA A 425 -27.87 -14.99 10.88
CA ALA A 425 -27.12 -13.99 11.63
C ALA A 425 -27.39 -12.56 11.09
N TRP A 426 -27.45 -12.37 9.78
CA TRP A 426 -27.85 -11.09 9.18
C TRP A 426 -29.28 -10.69 9.57
N GLN A 427 -30.23 -11.61 9.50
CA GLN A 427 -31.61 -11.33 9.88
C GLN A 427 -31.73 -10.95 11.36
N THR A 428 -31.02 -11.66 12.23
CA THR A 428 -30.96 -11.37 13.68
C THR A 428 -30.39 -10.00 13.95
N LEU A 429 -29.29 -9.64 13.29
CA LEU A 429 -28.66 -8.32 13.40
C LEU A 429 -29.59 -7.17 13.02
N ILE A 430 -30.34 -7.33 11.93
CA ILE A 430 -31.15 -6.24 11.35
C ILE A 430 -32.50 -6.08 12.04
N LYS A 431 -33.07 -7.16 12.55
CA LYS A 431 -34.42 -7.22 13.13
C LYS A 431 -34.73 -6.12 14.14
N PRO A 432 -33.87 -5.77 15.11
CA PRO A 432 -34.12 -4.70 16.07
C PRO A 432 -34.33 -3.31 15.42
N PHE A 433 -33.68 -3.07 14.31
CA PHE A 433 -33.71 -1.77 13.64
C PHE A 433 -34.88 -1.59 12.66
N LEU A 434 -35.53 -2.69 12.22
CA LEU A 434 -36.63 -2.62 11.28
C LEU A 434 -37.91 -2.01 11.88
N SER A 435 -38.16 -2.19 13.18
CA SER A 435 -39.36 -1.66 13.85
C SER A 435 -39.38 -0.14 13.94
N ASP A 436 -38.21 0.49 14.01
CA ASP A 436 -38.04 1.93 14.22
C ASP A 436 -37.73 2.68 12.92
N THR A 437 -37.63 1.96 11.80
CA THR A 437 -37.22 2.53 10.53
C THR A 437 -38.45 2.97 9.71
N PRO A 438 -38.58 4.26 9.36
CA PRO A 438 -39.64 4.71 8.46
C PRO A 438 -39.51 4.06 7.09
N ALA A 439 -40.62 3.58 6.53
CA ALA A 439 -40.65 3.06 5.16
C ALA A 439 -40.53 4.20 4.15
N ALA A 440 -39.30 4.56 3.79
CA ALA A 440 -38.97 5.54 2.75
C ALA A 440 -37.80 4.96 1.96
N ASP A 441 -37.76 5.21 0.63
CA ASP A 441 -36.62 4.81 -0.21
C ASP A 441 -35.33 5.60 0.13
N VAL A 442 -34.92 5.53 1.39
CA VAL A 442 -33.74 6.21 1.95
C VAL A 442 -32.84 5.16 2.58
N GLU A 443 -31.55 5.34 2.43
CA GLU A 443 -30.55 4.54 3.15
C GLU A 443 -30.53 4.92 4.63
N HIS A 444 -30.79 3.95 5.49
CA HIS A 444 -30.73 4.11 6.94
C HIS A 444 -29.36 3.64 7.45
N ARG A 445 -28.80 4.39 8.40
CA ARG A 445 -27.48 4.16 8.96
C ARG A 445 -27.56 4.08 10.47
N TYR A 446 -26.95 3.05 11.06
CA TYR A 446 -26.89 2.82 12.50
C TYR A 446 -25.45 2.58 12.91
N PHE A 447 -25.00 3.30 13.94
CA PHE A 447 -23.69 3.09 14.55
C PHE A 447 -23.80 2.06 15.67
N LEU A 448 -23.01 1.02 15.56
CA LEU A 448 -22.96 -0.07 16.53
C LEU A 448 -21.79 0.17 17.50
N ALA A 449 -21.99 -0.16 18.78
CA ALA A 449 -20.94 -0.05 19.78
C ALA A 449 -19.78 -1.00 19.52
N ASP A 450 -20.12 -2.23 19.10
CA ASP A 450 -19.18 -3.31 18.83
C ASP A 450 -19.53 -4.04 17.53
N VAL A 451 -18.63 -4.87 17.05
CA VAL A 451 -18.89 -5.76 15.91
C VAL A 451 -19.77 -6.93 16.39
N PRO A 452 -20.87 -7.29 15.68
CA PRO A 452 -21.81 -8.32 16.11
C PRO A 452 -21.17 -9.72 16.24
N GLU A 453 -21.19 -10.32 17.43
CA GLU A 453 -20.55 -11.62 17.70
C GLU A 453 -21.17 -12.78 16.92
N GLU A 454 -22.52 -12.80 16.78
CA GLU A 454 -23.22 -13.86 16.03
C GLU A 454 -22.82 -13.87 14.56
N LEU A 455 -22.67 -12.68 13.96
CA LEU A 455 -22.20 -12.57 12.58
C LEU A 455 -20.72 -12.99 12.44
N ASN A 456 -19.87 -12.63 13.39
CA ASN A 456 -18.49 -13.08 13.41
C ASN A 456 -18.39 -14.60 13.51
N SER A 457 -19.17 -15.22 14.38
CA SER A 457 -19.22 -16.68 14.57
C SER A 457 -19.68 -17.41 13.29
N ALA A 458 -20.69 -16.87 12.61
CA ALA A 458 -21.16 -17.40 11.34
C ALA A 458 -20.09 -17.25 10.23
N LEU A 459 -19.36 -16.13 10.20
CA LEU A 459 -18.25 -15.91 9.28
C LEU A 459 -17.09 -16.88 9.51
N TYR A 460 -16.71 -17.15 10.77
CA TYR A 460 -15.71 -18.17 11.09
C TYR A 460 -16.11 -19.56 10.58
N SER A 461 -17.39 -19.94 10.78
CA SER A 461 -17.92 -21.21 10.29
C SER A 461 -17.91 -21.28 8.76
N LEU A 462 -18.28 -20.19 8.09
CA LEU A 462 -18.25 -20.09 6.63
C LEU A 462 -16.82 -20.17 6.08
N ILE A 463 -15.88 -19.42 6.65
CA ILE A 463 -14.46 -19.46 6.26
C ILE A 463 -13.94 -20.90 6.37
N ALA A 464 -14.28 -21.57 7.44
CA ALA A 464 -13.90 -22.96 7.65
C ALA A 464 -14.43 -23.86 6.52
N ALA A 465 -15.71 -23.77 6.20
CA ALA A 465 -16.32 -24.58 5.13
C ALA A 465 -15.78 -24.23 3.72
N ILE A 466 -15.62 -22.93 3.42
CA ILE A 466 -15.03 -22.47 2.16
C ILE A 466 -13.59 -22.99 2.01
N THR A 467 -12.84 -22.98 3.08
CA THR A 467 -11.47 -23.48 3.09
C THR A 467 -11.41 -24.96 2.71
N ASP A 468 -12.28 -25.77 3.31
CA ASP A 468 -12.37 -27.20 3.00
C ASP A 468 -12.80 -27.41 1.53
N TYR A 469 -13.79 -26.64 1.09
CA TYR A 469 -14.25 -26.72 -0.30
C TYR A 469 -13.15 -26.31 -1.31
N LEU A 470 -12.43 -25.20 -1.06
CA LEU A 470 -11.36 -24.74 -1.96
C LEU A 470 -10.14 -25.65 -1.95
N SER A 471 -9.94 -26.48 -0.91
CA SER A 471 -8.90 -27.49 -0.96
C SER A 471 -9.15 -28.50 -2.08
N ASP A 472 -10.41 -28.70 -2.42
CA ASP A 472 -10.87 -29.60 -3.47
C ASP A 472 -11.11 -28.89 -4.81
N HIS A 473 -11.37 -27.58 -4.79
CA HIS A 473 -11.76 -26.77 -5.96
C HIS A 473 -10.96 -25.47 -6.00
N PRO A 474 -9.63 -25.51 -6.19
CA PRO A 474 -8.74 -24.34 -6.05
C PRO A 474 -8.95 -23.24 -7.10
N THR A 475 -9.77 -23.48 -8.12
CA THR A 475 -10.04 -22.53 -9.22
C THR A 475 -11.36 -21.78 -9.09
N ALA A 476 -12.14 -22.00 -8.01
CA ALA A 476 -13.43 -21.33 -7.78
C ALA A 476 -13.22 -19.87 -7.34
N ALA A 477 -13.03 -18.96 -8.30
CA ALA A 477 -12.66 -17.57 -8.08
C ALA A 477 -13.71 -16.78 -7.25
N ASP A 478 -14.99 -17.02 -7.51
CA ASP A 478 -16.09 -16.33 -6.80
C ASP A 478 -16.10 -16.68 -5.30
N ILE A 479 -15.85 -17.95 -4.99
CA ILE A 479 -15.79 -18.42 -3.60
C ILE A 479 -14.52 -17.89 -2.90
N GLN A 480 -13.40 -17.77 -3.63
CA GLN A 480 -12.19 -17.14 -3.12
C GLN A 480 -12.44 -15.67 -2.74
N TYR A 481 -13.20 -14.93 -3.54
CA TYR A 481 -13.54 -13.53 -3.23
C TYR A 481 -14.29 -13.42 -1.89
N VAL A 482 -15.30 -14.25 -1.67
CA VAL A 482 -16.04 -14.29 -0.39
C VAL A 482 -15.12 -14.62 0.77
N LEU A 483 -14.23 -15.60 0.60
CA LEU A 483 -13.24 -15.95 1.61
C LEU A 483 -12.35 -14.77 1.98
N PHE A 484 -11.81 -14.05 1.01
CA PHE A 484 -10.94 -12.89 1.26
C PHE A 484 -11.68 -11.77 1.99
N THR A 485 -12.91 -11.49 1.58
CA THR A 485 -13.74 -10.47 2.21
C THR A 485 -14.04 -10.84 3.68
N ALA A 486 -14.43 -12.09 3.92
CA ALA A 486 -14.70 -12.58 5.27
C ALA A 486 -13.46 -12.56 6.18
N LEU A 487 -12.30 -13.02 5.67
CA LEU A 487 -11.03 -12.98 6.42
C LEU A 487 -10.58 -11.55 6.72
N GLY A 488 -10.71 -10.65 5.74
CA GLY A 488 -10.38 -9.24 5.92
C GLY A 488 -11.27 -8.58 6.98
N PHE A 489 -12.58 -8.91 6.96
CA PHE A 489 -13.54 -8.40 7.93
C PHE A 489 -13.21 -8.88 9.35
N LEU A 490 -13.05 -10.19 9.56
CA LEU A 490 -12.75 -10.75 10.87
C LEU A 490 -11.44 -10.21 11.45
N ARG A 491 -10.41 -10.03 10.62
CA ARG A 491 -9.14 -9.44 11.07
C ARG A 491 -9.31 -8.03 11.62
N LEU A 492 -10.16 -7.21 10.98
CA LEU A 492 -10.44 -5.85 11.47
C LEU A 492 -11.42 -5.88 12.63
N ALA A 493 -12.32 -6.87 12.70
CA ALA A 493 -13.17 -7.10 13.85
C ALA A 493 -12.36 -7.47 15.10
N ASP A 494 -11.35 -8.34 14.96
CA ASP A 494 -10.43 -8.70 16.06
C ASP A 494 -9.59 -7.51 16.57
N ALA A 495 -9.31 -6.56 15.67
CA ALA A 495 -8.56 -5.33 15.98
C ALA A 495 -9.47 -4.14 16.32
N PHE A 496 -10.79 -4.36 16.45
CA PHE A 496 -11.76 -3.29 16.69
C PHE A 496 -11.55 -2.64 18.05
N ALA A 497 -11.48 -1.30 18.06
CA ALA A 497 -11.30 -0.50 19.27
C ALA A 497 -11.75 0.95 18.99
N ASP A 498 -11.45 1.89 19.90
CA ASP A 498 -11.82 3.31 19.79
C ASP A 498 -11.38 4.01 18.49
N HIS A 499 -10.41 3.47 17.80
CA HIS A 499 -9.97 3.95 16.48
C HIS A 499 -10.88 3.52 15.32
N SER A 500 -11.83 2.60 15.55
CA SER A 500 -12.70 2.01 14.53
C SER A 500 -14.18 2.32 14.80
N LEU A 501 -14.99 2.34 13.76
CA LEU A 501 -16.45 2.50 13.85
C LEU A 501 -17.14 1.37 13.10
N CYS A 502 -18.09 0.69 13.74
CA CYS A 502 -18.94 -0.30 13.11
C CYS A 502 -20.25 0.36 12.68
N THR A 503 -20.61 0.23 11.40
CA THR A 503 -21.80 0.87 10.83
C THR A 503 -22.65 -0.14 10.07
N LEU A 504 -23.93 -0.25 10.42
CA LEU A 504 -24.94 -1.02 9.68
C LEU A 504 -25.71 -0.08 8.76
N GLU A 505 -25.75 -0.38 7.47
CA GLU A 505 -26.50 0.37 6.47
C GLU A 505 -27.47 -0.55 5.71
N PHE A 506 -28.72 -0.13 5.52
CA PHE A 506 -29.69 -0.81 4.68
C PHE A 506 -30.80 0.15 4.21
N THR A 507 -31.52 -0.22 3.16
CA THR A 507 -32.68 0.53 2.65
C THR A 507 -33.98 -0.17 3.00
N VAL A 508 -35.04 0.59 3.19
CA VAL A 508 -36.41 0.10 3.41
C VAL A 508 -37.33 0.75 2.40
N SER A 509 -37.96 -0.07 1.56
CA SER A 509 -38.86 0.44 0.52
C SER A 509 -40.31 -0.03 0.75
N PRO A 510 -41.32 0.84 0.75
CA PRO A 510 -42.71 0.46 0.81
C PRO A 510 -43.15 -0.07 -0.57
N LEU A 511 -43.51 -1.33 -0.67
CA LEU A 511 -44.05 -1.92 -1.90
C LEU A 511 -45.39 -2.61 -1.61
N ALA A 512 -46.49 -2.09 -2.21
CA ALA A 512 -47.83 -2.70 -2.21
C ALA A 512 -48.34 -3.20 -0.84
N GLY A 513 -48.07 -2.42 0.24
CA GLY A 513 -48.52 -2.79 1.60
C GLY A 513 -47.60 -3.74 2.36
N THR A 514 -46.46 -4.09 1.76
CA THR A 514 -45.40 -4.89 2.39
C THR A 514 -44.12 -4.03 2.47
N ILE A 515 -43.44 -4.08 3.62
CA ILE A 515 -42.14 -3.45 3.77
C ILE A 515 -41.06 -4.39 3.20
N LEU A 516 -40.42 -3.99 2.10
CA LEU A 516 -39.31 -4.72 1.52
C LEU A 516 -38.01 -4.08 2.04
N ARG A 517 -37.19 -4.89 2.66
CA ARG A 517 -35.83 -4.51 3.06
C ARG A 517 -34.88 -4.72 1.88
N GLY A 518 -34.10 -3.70 1.56
CA GLY A 518 -32.95 -3.85 0.68
C GLY A 518 -31.81 -4.58 1.36
N SER A 519 -30.79 -4.95 0.58
CA SER A 519 -29.61 -5.61 1.10
C SER A 519 -28.87 -4.74 2.09
N ALA A 520 -28.38 -5.35 3.17
CA ALA A 520 -27.61 -4.66 4.21
C ALA A 520 -26.11 -4.67 3.90
N LYS A 521 -25.42 -3.69 4.48
CA LYS A 521 -23.98 -3.59 4.53
C LYS A 521 -23.53 -3.36 5.95
N LEU A 522 -22.56 -4.11 6.39
CA LEU A 522 -21.86 -3.87 7.66
C LEU A 522 -20.45 -3.36 7.32
N LYS A 523 -20.09 -2.21 7.88
CA LYS A 523 -18.81 -1.56 7.64
C LYS A 523 -18.02 -1.49 8.93
N ILE A 524 -16.73 -1.74 8.83
CA ILE A 524 -15.76 -1.34 9.82
C ILE A 524 -14.92 -0.23 9.20
N ASP A 525 -15.11 1.01 9.65
CA ASP A 525 -14.36 2.17 9.21
C ASP A 525 -13.26 2.50 10.21
N ASN A 526 -12.03 2.60 9.75
CA ASN A 526 -10.94 3.12 10.56
C ASN A 526 -10.97 4.64 10.58
N LEU A 527 -11.20 5.24 11.73
CA LEU A 527 -11.26 6.69 11.93
C LEU A 527 -9.89 7.29 12.24
N ILE A 528 -9.06 6.56 13.01
CA ILE A 528 -7.76 7.02 13.52
C ILE A 528 -6.69 5.97 13.18
N PRO A 529 -5.97 6.10 12.08
CA PRO A 529 -5.05 5.06 11.60
C PRO A 529 -3.76 4.93 12.42
N ALA A 530 -3.53 5.81 13.39
CA ALA A 530 -2.30 5.88 14.19
C ALA A 530 -1.89 4.53 14.80
N ASP A 531 -2.87 3.78 15.36
CA ASP A 531 -2.59 2.53 16.06
C ASP A 531 -2.10 1.42 15.12
N HIS A 532 -2.61 1.41 13.89
CA HIS A 532 -2.18 0.47 12.86
C HIS A 532 -0.82 0.84 12.24
N LEU A 533 -0.54 2.14 12.11
CA LEU A 533 0.66 2.61 11.42
C LEU A 533 1.89 2.73 12.33
N LYS A 534 1.70 2.92 13.64
CA LYS A 534 2.79 3.14 14.60
C LYS A 534 3.94 2.13 14.43
N GLN A 535 3.61 0.85 14.34
CA GLN A 535 4.63 -0.20 14.21
C GLN A 535 5.36 -0.12 12.87
N ARG A 536 4.70 0.35 11.79
CA ARG A 536 5.34 0.53 10.47
C ARG A 536 6.47 1.56 10.52
N PHE A 537 6.28 2.64 11.28
CA PHE A 537 7.31 3.66 11.47
C PHE A 537 8.44 3.19 12.39
N LEU A 538 8.13 2.38 13.41
CA LEU A 538 9.12 1.83 14.32
C LEU A 538 10.00 0.74 13.67
N ASP A 539 9.47 -0.01 12.73
CA ASP A 539 10.21 -1.05 11.99
C ASP A 539 11.10 -0.48 10.88
N ALA A 540 10.92 0.79 10.51
CA ALA A 540 11.80 1.49 9.57
C ALA A 540 13.01 2.08 10.30
N ASN A 541 14.18 2.04 9.67
CA ASN A 541 15.38 2.71 10.21
C ASN A 541 15.22 4.24 10.23
N SER A 542 14.56 4.77 9.20
CA SER A 542 14.15 6.17 9.04
C SER A 542 12.92 6.20 8.14
N CYS A 543 12.13 7.25 8.19
CA CYS A 543 11.02 7.46 7.27
C CYS A 543 10.93 8.94 6.92
N VAL A 544 10.87 9.28 5.63
CA VAL A 544 10.72 10.66 5.16
C VAL A 544 9.35 10.85 4.53
N LEU A 545 8.47 11.55 5.22
CA LEU A 545 7.18 11.96 4.70
C LEU A 545 7.30 13.37 4.12
N PHE A 546 7.06 13.55 2.84
CA PHE A 546 7.21 14.87 2.21
C PHE A 546 6.01 15.25 1.35
N SER A 547 5.66 16.54 1.40
CA SER A 547 4.55 17.12 0.65
C SER A 547 4.65 18.65 0.64
N ALA A 548 3.79 19.29 -0.17
CA ALA A 548 3.62 20.73 -0.15
C ALA A 548 2.81 21.23 1.07
N THR A 549 2.03 20.36 1.70
CA THR A 549 1.08 20.71 2.77
C THR A 549 1.13 19.67 3.89
N LEU A 550 1.99 19.88 4.89
CA LEU A 550 2.09 19.05 6.10
C LEU A 550 1.94 19.87 7.38
N SER A 551 1.53 21.12 7.26
CA SER A 551 1.18 21.98 8.39
C SER A 551 -0.33 21.90 8.66
N PRO A 552 -0.75 21.81 9.95
CA PRO A 552 0.11 21.69 11.13
C PRO A 552 0.75 20.30 11.26
N ASN A 553 2.03 20.25 11.57
CA ASN A 553 2.78 18.98 11.67
C ASN A 553 2.20 18.01 12.71
N ARG A 554 1.72 18.55 13.85
CA ARG A 554 1.13 17.74 14.92
C ARG A 554 -0.06 16.91 14.44
N TYR A 555 -0.91 17.48 13.59
CA TYR A 555 -2.04 16.78 12.98
C TYR A 555 -1.60 15.51 12.24
N HIS A 556 -0.55 15.59 11.44
CA HIS A 556 0.00 14.44 10.71
C HIS A 556 0.71 13.45 11.64
N GLN A 557 1.50 13.96 12.61
CA GLN A 557 2.20 13.10 13.58
C GLN A 557 1.22 12.27 14.40
N ASP A 558 0.17 12.89 14.93
CA ASP A 558 -0.83 12.27 15.78
C ASP A 558 -1.65 11.23 15.01
N LEU A 559 -2.20 11.61 13.84
CA LEU A 559 -3.06 10.69 13.07
C LEU A 559 -2.31 9.56 12.37
N LEU A 560 -1.02 9.74 12.08
CA LEU A 560 -0.18 8.68 11.53
C LEU A 560 0.51 7.83 12.61
N GLY A 561 0.43 8.23 13.88
CA GLY A 561 1.10 7.51 14.97
C GLY A 561 2.64 7.56 14.86
N MET A 562 3.19 8.66 14.35
CA MET A 562 4.63 8.79 14.19
C MET A 562 5.34 8.87 15.54
N PRO A 563 6.58 8.36 15.66
CA PRO A 563 7.36 8.48 16.88
C PRO A 563 7.54 9.93 17.34
N ALA A 564 7.55 10.15 18.65
CA ALA A 564 7.78 11.49 19.23
C ALA A 564 9.14 12.10 18.87
N THR A 565 10.10 11.28 18.45
CA THR A 565 11.41 11.69 17.94
C THR A 565 11.38 12.26 16.53
N SER A 566 10.21 12.22 15.86
CA SER A 566 10.05 12.72 14.49
C SER A 566 10.33 14.22 14.41
N VAL A 567 11.09 14.63 13.40
CA VAL A 567 11.46 16.02 13.17
C VAL A 567 10.56 16.59 12.08
N PHE A 568 10.08 17.82 12.27
CA PHE A 568 9.40 18.59 11.23
C PHE A 568 10.32 19.66 10.66
N LYS A 569 10.34 19.77 9.33
CA LYS A 569 11.02 20.84 8.61
C LYS A 569 10.10 21.45 7.56
N ASP A 570 10.02 22.77 7.62
CA ASP A 570 9.33 23.61 6.62
C ASP A 570 10.39 24.29 5.76
N ILE A 571 10.45 23.92 4.49
CA ILE A 571 11.44 24.44 3.54
C ILE A 571 10.92 25.76 2.97
N GLU A 572 11.77 26.76 3.01
CA GLU A 572 11.45 28.08 2.49
C GLU A 572 11.07 28.01 1.01
N SER A 573 10.02 28.74 0.67
CA SER A 573 9.51 28.83 -0.71
C SER A 573 10.51 29.55 -1.61
N PRO A 574 10.76 29.02 -2.83
CA PRO A 574 11.51 29.78 -3.83
C PRO A 574 10.72 30.93 -4.44
N PHE A 575 9.43 30.98 -4.13
CA PHE A 575 8.51 31.98 -4.65
C PHE A 575 8.41 33.19 -3.72
N GLN A 576 8.14 34.36 -4.30
CA GLN A 576 8.08 35.63 -3.62
C GLN A 576 6.64 36.13 -3.53
N ARG A 577 6.37 36.94 -2.52
CA ARG A 577 5.05 37.53 -2.25
C ARG A 577 4.50 38.31 -3.46
N GLU A 578 5.40 38.95 -4.20
CA GLU A 578 5.10 39.79 -5.37
C GLU A 578 4.58 39.00 -6.58
N GLN A 579 4.71 37.69 -6.57
CA GLN A 579 4.17 36.81 -7.62
C GLN A 579 2.66 36.61 -7.47
N ILE A 580 2.10 36.88 -6.29
CA ILE A 580 0.69 36.65 -5.98
C ILE A 580 0.02 37.97 -5.58
N GLU A 581 -1.11 38.23 -6.20
CA GLU A 581 -2.06 39.19 -5.65
C GLU A 581 -3.09 38.46 -4.80
N LEU A 582 -2.84 38.36 -3.47
CA LEU A 582 -3.75 37.69 -2.54
C LEU A 582 -4.81 38.65 -2.04
N ARG A 583 -6.08 38.34 -2.27
CA ARG A 583 -7.24 39.12 -1.85
C ARG A 583 -8.13 38.29 -0.92
N PHE A 584 -8.46 38.83 0.25
CA PHE A 584 -9.47 38.30 1.17
C PHE A 584 -10.80 38.97 0.93
N VAL A 585 -11.81 38.22 0.48
CA VAL A 585 -13.16 38.68 0.21
C VAL A 585 -14.05 38.27 1.37
N THR A 586 -14.29 39.18 2.29
CA THR A 586 -14.86 38.87 3.61
C THR A 586 -16.28 39.41 3.81
N ASP A 587 -16.78 40.14 2.83
CA ASP A 587 -18.16 40.64 2.74
C ASP A 587 -19.13 39.59 2.14
N ILE A 588 -18.63 38.42 1.75
CA ILE A 588 -19.40 37.32 1.19
C ILE A 588 -19.26 36.10 2.10
N SER A 589 -20.38 35.51 2.52
CA SER A 589 -20.42 34.24 3.23
C SER A 589 -20.71 33.08 2.27
N THR A 590 -19.96 32.00 2.39
CA THR A 590 -20.15 30.74 1.61
C THR A 590 -20.73 29.62 2.48
N ARG A 591 -21.28 29.94 3.66
CA ARG A 591 -22.00 28.97 4.49
C ARG A 591 -23.22 28.43 3.76
N ARG A 592 -23.63 27.20 4.11
CA ARG A 592 -24.70 26.50 3.43
C ARG A 592 -25.93 27.34 3.15
N ASP A 593 -26.38 28.07 4.16
CA ASP A 593 -27.60 28.87 4.11
C ASP A 593 -27.43 30.16 3.28
N ASP A 594 -26.19 30.68 3.17
CA ASP A 594 -25.85 31.94 2.48
C ASP A 594 -25.44 31.70 1.01
N ARG A 595 -25.30 30.45 0.56
CA ARG A 595 -24.79 30.12 -0.78
C ARG A 595 -25.59 30.74 -1.91
N PHE A 596 -26.92 30.79 -1.78
CA PHE A 596 -27.77 31.40 -2.80
C PHE A 596 -27.54 32.89 -2.92
N ALA A 597 -27.44 33.57 -1.79
CA ALA A 597 -27.16 35.03 -1.74
C ALA A 597 -25.75 35.39 -2.24
N SER A 598 -24.79 34.44 -2.17
CA SER A 598 -23.43 34.67 -2.60
C SER A 598 -23.22 34.58 -4.13
N LEU A 599 -24.18 34.03 -4.90
CA LEU A 599 -24.01 33.77 -6.33
C LEU A 599 -23.73 35.03 -7.16
N GLU A 600 -24.54 36.05 -7.03
CA GLU A 600 -24.38 37.30 -7.79
C GLU A 600 -23.10 38.05 -7.39
N PRO A 601 -22.80 38.26 -6.09
CA PRO A 601 -21.57 38.93 -5.69
C PRO A 601 -20.30 38.22 -6.20
N ILE A 602 -20.24 36.87 -6.10
CA ILE A 602 -19.09 36.11 -6.60
C ILE A 602 -19.00 36.20 -8.13
N SER A 603 -20.13 36.04 -8.85
CA SER A 603 -20.16 36.20 -10.31
C SER A 603 -19.67 37.60 -10.76
N ALA A 604 -20.09 38.66 -10.08
CA ALA A 604 -19.66 40.01 -10.38
C ALA A 604 -18.12 40.17 -10.20
N ARG A 605 -17.55 39.59 -9.14
CA ARG A 605 -16.10 39.65 -8.89
C ARG A 605 -15.31 38.88 -9.96
N ILE A 606 -15.75 37.66 -10.31
CA ILE A 606 -15.13 36.85 -11.38
C ILE A 606 -15.17 37.67 -12.69
N ALA A 607 -16.30 38.24 -13.04
CA ALA A 607 -16.47 39.03 -14.24
C ALA A 607 -15.58 40.28 -14.24
N ALA A 608 -15.50 41.00 -13.11
CA ALA A 608 -14.64 42.18 -12.97
C ALA A 608 -13.16 41.82 -13.17
N GLN A 609 -12.69 40.78 -12.55
CA GLN A 609 -11.31 40.28 -12.71
C GLN A 609 -11.05 39.83 -14.14
N PHE A 610 -11.95 39.06 -14.74
CA PHE A 610 -11.80 38.59 -16.13
C PHE A 610 -11.75 39.75 -17.14
N LYS A 611 -12.55 40.80 -16.93
CA LYS A 611 -12.54 42.01 -17.78
C LYS A 611 -11.26 42.83 -17.59
N ALA A 612 -10.76 42.92 -16.37
CA ALA A 612 -9.50 43.64 -16.08
C ALA A 612 -8.30 42.93 -16.67
N GLN A 613 -8.27 41.58 -16.62
CA GLN A 613 -7.19 40.76 -17.13
C GLN A 613 -7.78 39.49 -17.77
N PRO A 614 -8.07 39.51 -19.08
CA PRO A 614 -8.56 38.33 -19.77
C PRO A 614 -7.52 37.18 -19.75
N GLY A 615 -7.95 35.97 -19.36
CA GLY A 615 -7.09 34.79 -19.27
C GLY A 615 -7.83 33.60 -18.66
N ASN A 616 -7.09 32.59 -18.23
CA ASN A 616 -7.66 31.39 -17.66
C ASN A 616 -7.72 31.46 -16.13
N TYR A 617 -8.89 31.18 -15.60
CA TYR A 617 -9.19 31.19 -14.16
C TYR A 617 -9.81 29.89 -13.71
N LEU A 618 -9.54 29.46 -12.47
CA LEU A 618 -10.20 28.35 -11.81
C LEU A 618 -11.01 28.86 -10.60
N VAL A 619 -12.25 28.39 -10.50
CA VAL A 619 -13.16 28.69 -9.38
C VAL A 619 -13.46 27.40 -8.64
N TYR A 620 -13.08 27.34 -7.37
CA TYR A 620 -13.29 26.18 -6.52
C TYR A 620 -14.44 26.38 -5.55
N LEU A 621 -15.36 25.40 -5.54
CA LEU A 621 -16.58 25.42 -4.72
C LEU A 621 -16.71 24.16 -3.88
N SER A 622 -17.62 24.18 -2.90
CA SER A 622 -17.78 23.08 -1.93
C SER A 622 -18.60 21.90 -2.44
N SER A 623 -19.41 22.08 -3.50
CA SER A 623 -20.27 21.01 -4.04
C SER A 623 -20.60 21.23 -5.53
N PHE A 624 -21.03 20.15 -6.22
CA PHE A 624 -21.49 20.25 -7.60
C PHE A 624 -22.76 21.10 -7.75
N GLU A 625 -23.63 21.10 -6.76
CA GLU A 625 -24.84 21.93 -6.75
C GLU A 625 -24.46 23.41 -6.77
N TYR A 626 -23.60 23.84 -5.85
CA TYR A 626 -23.12 25.21 -5.77
C TYR A 626 -22.34 25.62 -7.01
N LEU A 627 -21.52 24.71 -7.56
CA LEU A 627 -20.78 24.90 -8.81
C LEU A 627 -21.73 25.17 -9.98
N ASN A 628 -22.76 24.34 -10.14
CA ASN A 628 -23.73 24.51 -11.24
C ASN A 628 -24.52 25.81 -11.11
N ALA A 629 -24.94 26.17 -9.89
CA ALA A 629 -25.66 27.42 -9.63
C ALA A 629 -24.80 28.65 -9.94
N LEU A 630 -23.53 28.67 -9.50
CA LEU A 630 -22.64 29.82 -9.76
C LEU A 630 -22.28 29.93 -11.25
N CYS A 631 -22.00 28.82 -11.91
CA CYS A 631 -21.74 28.82 -13.37
C CYS A 631 -22.94 29.32 -14.15
N ALA A 632 -24.16 28.91 -13.81
CA ALA A 632 -25.39 29.40 -14.44
C ALA A 632 -25.61 30.91 -14.18
N CYS A 633 -25.33 31.40 -12.96
CA CYS A 633 -25.41 32.80 -12.60
C CYS A 633 -24.42 33.64 -13.43
N LEU A 634 -23.18 33.23 -13.52
CA LEU A 634 -22.16 33.96 -14.31
C LEU A 634 -22.55 34.00 -15.80
N ASN A 635 -22.98 32.88 -16.39
CA ASN A 635 -23.41 32.80 -17.79
C ASN A 635 -24.62 33.68 -18.09
N LYS A 636 -25.50 33.86 -17.12
CA LYS A 636 -26.65 34.79 -17.23
C LYS A 636 -26.21 36.27 -17.20
N LEU A 637 -25.29 36.60 -16.30
CA LEU A 637 -24.82 37.96 -16.11
C LEU A 637 -23.79 38.38 -17.17
N GLN A 638 -22.97 37.49 -17.67
CA GLN A 638 -21.87 37.76 -18.59
C GLN A 638 -21.75 36.60 -19.63
N PRO A 639 -22.66 36.54 -20.59
CA PRO A 639 -22.70 35.44 -21.56
C PRO A 639 -21.48 35.37 -22.49
N GLU A 640 -20.70 36.48 -22.57
CA GLU A 640 -19.47 36.55 -23.33
C GLU A 640 -18.28 35.81 -22.68
N ILE A 641 -18.35 35.50 -21.38
CA ILE A 641 -17.31 34.78 -20.69
C ILE A 641 -17.49 33.28 -20.94
N ARG A 642 -16.51 32.68 -21.62
CA ARG A 642 -16.50 31.22 -21.82
C ARG A 642 -16.31 30.51 -20.47
N THR A 643 -17.24 29.61 -20.16
CA THR A 643 -17.18 28.80 -18.94
C THR A 643 -16.98 27.32 -19.24
N ILE A 644 -16.18 26.64 -18.42
CA ILE A 644 -15.96 25.20 -18.45
C ILE A 644 -16.30 24.67 -17.06
N ARG A 645 -17.06 23.56 -16.96
CA ARG A 645 -17.48 23.05 -15.66
C ARG A 645 -17.16 21.57 -15.48
N GLN A 646 -16.75 21.21 -14.29
CA GLN A 646 -16.60 19.82 -13.88
C GLN A 646 -17.98 19.18 -13.71
N SER A 647 -18.14 17.93 -14.20
CA SER A 647 -19.31 17.08 -13.95
C SER A 647 -18.96 15.90 -13.05
N ALA A 648 -19.94 15.41 -12.29
CA ALA A 648 -19.79 14.19 -11.52
C ALA A 648 -19.51 13.00 -12.45
N GLY A 649 -18.62 12.09 -12.05
CA GLY A 649 -18.31 10.90 -12.84
C GLY A 649 -17.56 11.14 -14.16
N MET A 650 -16.96 12.31 -14.36
CA MET A 650 -16.24 12.66 -15.58
C MET A 650 -15.16 11.64 -15.95
N ALA A 651 -15.23 11.10 -17.18
CA ALA A 651 -14.26 10.12 -17.70
C ALA A 651 -12.83 10.71 -17.80
N PRO A 652 -11.77 9.89 -17.72
CA PRO A 652 -10.37 10.37 -17.81
C PRO A 652 -10.10 11.21 -19.06
N SER A 653 -10.57 10.79 -20.21
CA SER A 653 -10.42 11.55 -21.48
C SER A 653 -11.12 12.90 -21.47
N ALA A 654 -12.26 13.02 -20.78
CA ALA A 654 -12.96 14.29 -20.61
C ALA A 654 -12.24 15.21 -19.58
N ARG A 655 -11.54 14.63 -18.60
CA ARG A 655 -10.70 15.38 -17.65
C ARG A 655 -9.52 16.04 -18.34
N GLU A 656 -8.87 15.34 -19.28
CA GLU A 656 -7.78 15.92 -20.09
C GLU A 656 -8.26 17.11 -20.92
N LYS A 657 -9.49 17.07 -21.46
CA LYS A 657 -10.11 18.17 -22.20
C LYS A 657 -10.59 19.31 -21.32
N PHE A 658 -10.89 19.07 -20.05
CA PHE A 658 -11.23 20.12 -19.08
C PHE A 658 -10.03 20.98 -18.75
N ILE A 659 -8.82 20.40 -18.79
CA ILE A 659 -7.56 21.13 -18.65
C ILE A 659 -7.43 21.98 -19.91
N PHE A 660 -7.28 23.28 -19.73
CA PHE A 660 -7.12 24.26 -20.82
C PHE A 660 -6.15 23.71 -21.87
N ASP A 661 -6.68 23.38 -23.06
CA ASP A 661 -5.89 22.82 -24.13
C ASP A 661 -4.77 23.81 -24.49
N ALA A 662 -3.54 23.32 -24.60
CA ALA A 662 -2.40 24.17 -24.98
C ALA A 662 -2.56 24.78 -26.37
N SER A 663 -3.44 24.24 -27.22
CA SER A 663 -3.81 24.74 -28.54
C SER A 663 -4.96 25.76 -28.51
N ASP A 664 -5.73 25.82 -27.39
CA ASP A 664 -6.87 26.74 -27.24
C ASP A 664 -6.46 27.94 -26.40
N THR A 665 -6.16 29.04 -27.06
CA THR A 665 -5.74 30.32 -26.44
C THR A 665 -6.93 31.16 -25.98
N THR A 666 -8.16 30.67 -26.09
CA THR A 666 -9.37 31.43 -25.72
C THR A 666 -9.48 31.54 -24.21
N PRO A 667 -9.47 32.75 -23.63
CA PRO A 667 -9.63 32.97 -22.21
C PRO A 667 -10.91 32.32 -21.67
N SER A 668 -10.84 31.63 -20.53
CA SER A 668 -11.97 30.90 -19.98
C SER A 668 -11.94 30.81 -18.46
N VAL A 669 -13.12 30.57 -17.88
CA VAL A 669 -13.30 30.34 -16.43
C VAL A 669 -13.73 28.90 -16.20
N GLY A 670 -12.87 28.11 -15.54
CA GLY A 670 -13.12 26.73 -15.15
C GLY A 670 -13.75 26.64 -13.76
N PHE A 671 -14.81 25.86 -13.61
CA PHE A 671 -15.47 25.61 -12.32
C PHE A 671 -15.21 24.18 -11.86
N ALA A 672 -14.68 24.02 -10.66
CA ALA A 672 -14.33 22.71 -10.08
C ALA A 672 -14.76 22.59 -8.61
N VAL A 673 -14.96 21.38 -8.14
CA VAL A 673 -15.21 21.10 -6.73
C VAL A 673 -13.87 20.99 -6.00
N LEU A 674 -13.75 21.67 -4.87
CA LEU A 674 -12.56 21.66 -4.03
C LEU A 674 -12.32 20.26 -3.43
N GLY A 675 -11.07 19.78 -3.47
CA GLY A 675 -10.72 18.42 -3.06
C GLY A 675 -11.02 17.34 -4.12
N GLY A 676 -11.56 17.74 -5.29
CA GLY A 676 -11.74 16.85 -6.44
C GLY A 676 -10.47 16.71 -7.29
N VAL A 677 -10.58 15.92 -8.37
CA VAL A 677 -9.46 15.62 -9.31
C VAL A 677 -8.77 16.85 -9.90
N PHE A 678 -9.46 17.98 -9.94
CA PHE A 678 -8.90 19.25 -10.47
C PHE A 678 -8.24 20.12 -9.39
N SER A 679 -8.44 19.80 -8.11
CA SER A 679 -7.68 20.41 -7.01
C SER A 679 -6.30 19.82 -6.86
N GLU A 680 -6.07 18.63 -7.44
CA GLU A 680 -4.84 17.86 -7.28
C GLU A 680 -4.50 17.13 -8.61
N GLY A 681 -3.23 17.18 -9.05
CA GLY A 681 -2.78 16.41 -10.23
C GLY A 681 -2.82 17.13 -11.58
N ILE A 682 -3.17 18.41 -11.64
CA ILE A 682 -3.07 19.22 -12.86
C ILE A 682 -1.84 20.13 -12.77
N ASP A 683 -1.06 20.22 -13.83
CA ASP A 683 0.06 21.15 -13.96
C ASP A 683 -0.26 22.17 -15.05
N LEU A 684 -0.42 23.44 -14.67
CA LEU A 684 -0.81 24.54 -15.54
C LEU A 684 0.21 25.70 -15.41
N PRO A 685 1.44 25.52 -15.89
CA PRO A 685 2.48 26.53 -15.78
C PRO A 685 2.23 27.72 -16.72
N GLY A 686 2.73 28.89 -16.30
CA GLY A 686 2.67 30.12 -17.09
C GLY A 686 1.26 30.66 -17.30
N ASP A 687 1.01 31.23 -18.45
CA ASP A 687 -0.27 31.87 -18.81
C ASP A 687 -1.48 30.89 -18.90
N LYS A 688 -1.24 29.60 -18.69
CA LYS A 688 -2.33 28.61 -18.67
C LYS A 688 -3.28 28.77 -17.48
N LEU A 689 -2.82 29.42 -16.39
CA LEU A 689 -3.63 29.76 -15.24
C LEU A 689 -3.12 31.06 -14.62
N ILE A 690 -3.91 32.13 -14.69
CA ILE A 690 -3.54 33.44 -14.15
C ILE A 690 -4.33 33.84 -12.91
N GLY A 691 -5.30 33.04 -12.46
CA GLY A 691 -6.00 33.33 -11.22
C GLY A 691 -6.84 32.18 -10.70
N VAL A 692 -7.02 32.18 -9.40
CA VAL A 692 -7.79 31.18 -8.64
C VAL A 692 -8.73 31.86 -7.69
N PHE A 693 -10.00 31.47 -7.74
CA PHE A 693 -11.05 31.88 -6.77
C PHE A 693 -11.39 30.66 -5.92
N VAL A 694 -11.31 30.80 -4.61
CA VAL A 694 -11.72 29.74 -3.66
C VAL A 694 -12.90 30.24 -2.85
N ALA A 695 -14.10 29.81 -3.22
CA ALA A 695 -15.35 30.20 -2.59
C ALA A 695 -15.83 29.16 -1.57
N THR A 696 -14.96 28.78 -0.66
CA THR A 696 -15.24 27.83 0.43
C THR A 696 -14.02 27.66 1.33
N LEU A 697 -14.22 27.27 2.58
CA LEU A 697 -13.16 26.77 3.47
C LEU A 697 -12.83 25.29 3.27
N GLY A 698 -13.52 24.60 2.36
CA GLY A 698 -13.27 23.18 2.08
C GLY A 698 -13.62 22.22 3.21
N LEU A 699 -14.35 22.67 4.22
CA LEU A 699 -14.71 21.84 5.37
C LEU A 699 -15.46 20.57 4.93
N PRO A 700 -15.15 19.41 5.50
CA PRO A 700 -15.95 18.18 5.33
C PRO A 700 -17.43 18.40 5.65
N PRO A 701 -18.33 17.54 5.15
CA PRO A 701 -19.76 17.61 5.50
C PRO A 701 -19.97 17.55 7.02
N HIS A 702 -20.95 18.28 7.50
CA HIS A 702 -21.42 18.15 8.89
C HIS A 702 -22.48 17.04 8.91
N ASP A 703 -22.05 15.82 9.19
CA ASP A 703 -22.88 14.65 9.30
C ASP A 703 -22.53 13.83 10.56
N GLU A 704 -23.30 12.82 10.86
CA GLU A 704 -23.13 12.01 12.06
C GLU A 704 -21.76 11.33 12.14
N LEU A 705 -21.22 10.87 11.00
CA LEU A 705 -19.92 10.21 10.94
C LEU A 705 -18.79 11.18 11.35
N HIS A 706 -18.81 12.42 10.82
CA HIS A 706 -17.82 13.42 11.18
C HIS A 706 -17.99 13.91 12.62
N GLU A 707 -19.21 13.90 13.18
CA GLU A 707 -19.41 14.22 14.60
C GLU A 707 -18.89 13.11 15.54
N VAL A 708 -19.04 11.84 15.18
CA VAL A 708 -18.40 10.74 15.90
C VAL A 708 -16.87 10.88 15.84
N LEU A 709 -16.31 11.14 14.64
CA LEU A 709 -14.89 11.38 14.46
C LEU A 709 -14.42 12.56 15.32
N ARG A 710 -15.14 13.69 15.30
CA ARG A 710 -14.84 14.88 16.11
C ARG A 710 -14.76 14.53 17.60
N THR A 711 -15.76 13.81 18.10
CA THR A 711 -15.82 13.44 19.52
C THR A 711 -14.64 12.55 19.92
N ARG A 712 -14.29 11.57 19.11
CA ARG A 712 -13.14 10.67 19.39
C ARG A 712 -11.79 11.40 19.30
N LEU A 713 -11.64 12.30 18.33
CA LEU A 713 -10.43 13.11 18.21
C LEU A 713 -10.30 14.15 19.32
N GLU A 714 -11.43 14.70 19.81
CA GLU A 714 -11.45 15.54 21.00
C GLU A 714 -10.96 14.79 22.23
N ALA A 715 -11.51 13.59 22.46
CA ALA A 715 -11.12 12.76 23.59
C ALA A 715 -9.65 12.34 23.55
N ARG A 716 -9.11 12.07 22.36
CA ARG A 716 -7.76 11.54 22.20
C ARG A 716 -6.68 12.63 22.10
N TYR A 717 -6.96 13.75 21.44
CA TYR A 717 -5.98 14.79 21.10
C TYR A 717 -6.33 16.19 21.62
N GLY A 718 -7.54 16.37 22.17
CA GLY A 718 -7.98 17.63 22.78
C GLY A 718 -8.36 18.73 21.77
N ASP A 719 -8.55 18.39 20.49
CA ASP A 719 -8.93 19.36 19.45
C ASP A 719 -9.71 18.69 18.30
N GLY A 720 -10.89 18.18 18.62
CA GLY A 720 -11.72 17.44 17.65
C GLY A 720 -12.15 18.28 16.45
N TYR A 721 -12.53 19.54 16.65
CA TYR A 721 -13.01 20.40 15.56
C TYR A 721 -11.92 20.68 14.51
N ARG A 722 -10.72 21.07 14.95
CA ARG A 722 -9.64 21.36 14.01
C ARG A 722 -9.20 20.13 13.26
N TYR A 723 -9.09 18.97 13.94
CA TYR A 723 -8.68 17.70 13.33
C TYR A 723 -9.71 17.14 12.34
N THR A 724 -11.00 17.31 12.62
CA THR A 724 -12.06 16.78 11.76
C THR A 724 -12.38 17.71 10.58
N TYR A 725 -12.46 19.02 10.84
CA TYR A 725 -12.98 19.96 9.87
C TYR A 725 -11.94 20.94 9.34
N LEU A 726 -11.25 21.65 10.23
CA LEU A 726 -10.47 22.82 9.82
C LEU A 726 -9.18 22.43 9.09
N TYR A 727 -8.39 21.52 9.63
CA TYR A 727 -7.12 21.13 9.01
C TYR A 727 -7.31 20.44 7.65
N PRO A 728 -8.21 19.46 7.49
CA PRO A 728 -8.48 18.87 6.17
C PRO A 728 -9.05 19.88 5.17
N GLY A 729 -9.89 20.82 5.63
CA GLY A 729 -10.46 21.86 4.78
C GLY A 729 -9.40 22.81 4.25
N MET A 730 -8.60 23.40 5.15
CA MET A 730 -7.55 24.35 4.78
C MET A 730 -6.46 23.72 3.93
N GLN A 731 -6.14 22.44 4.15
CA GLN A 731 -5.20 21.71 3.30
C GLN A 731 -5.66 21.70 1.84
N LYS A 732 -6.95 21.45 1.59
CA LYS A 732 -7.53 21.49 0.23
C LYS A 732 -7.48 22.89 -0.38
N VAL A 733 -7.76 23.92 0.42
CA VAL A 733 -7.68 25.32 -0.02
C VAL A 733 -6.26 25.68 -0.47
N ILE A 734 -5.26 25.36 0.36
CA ILE A 734 -3.85 25.65 0.06
C ILE A 734 -3.38 24.89 -1.17
N GLN A 735 -3.78 23.65 -1.33
CA GLN A 735 -3.44 22.82 -2.50
C GLN A 735 -4.05 23.37 -3.80
N ALA A 736 -5.30 23.78 -3.75
CA ALA A 736 -6.01 24.33 -4.91
C ALA A 736 -5.41 25.68 -5.35
N ALA A 737 -5.21 26.60 -4.41
CA ALA A 737 -4.64 27.91 -4.68
C ALA A 737 -3.13 27.84 -5.01
N GLY A 738 -2.40 26.91 -4.41
CA GLY A 738 -0.96 26.68 -4.67
C GLY A 738 -0.64 26.15 -6.08
N ARG A 739 -1.65 25.98 -6.94
CA ARG A 739 -1.45 25.62 -8.36
C ARG A 739 -1.11 26.82 -9.24
N LEU A 740 -1.38 28.01 -8.76
CA LEU A 740 -1.17 29.22 -9.53
C LEU A 740 0.30 29.51 -9.83
N ILE A 741 1.18 29.27 -8.85
CA ILE A 741 2.61 29.57 -8.98
C ILE A 741 3.41 28.26 -9.02
N ARG A 742 4.12 28.01 -10.11
CA ARG A 742 4.93 26.82 -10.39
C ARG A 742 6.36 27.14 -10.76
N THR A 743 6.56 28.31 -11.37
CA THR A 743 7.88 28.80 -11.81
C THR A 743 8.15 30.20 -11.22
N PRO A 744 9.40 30.65 -11.21
CA PRO A 744 9.73 32.01 -10.75
C PRO A 744 9.10 33.12 -11.59
N GLU A 745 8.70 32.82 -12.81
CA GLU A 745 8.12 33.76 -13.77
C GLU A 745 6.61 33.90 -13.62
N ASP A 746 5.95 32.89 -13.01
CA ASP A 746 4.48 32.90 -12.86
C ASP A 746 4.01 34.06 -11.99
N ARG A 747 2.89 34.66 -12.37
CA ARG A 747 2.19 35.73 -11.67
C ARG A 747 0.70 35.46 -11.70
N GLY A 748 -0.03 35.87 -10.65
CA GLY A 748 -1.49 35.74 -10.69
C GLY A 748 -2.21 36.16 -9.44
N VAL A 749 -3.55 36.05 -9.49
CA VAL A 749 -4.47 36.47 -8.45
C VAL A 749 -5.03 35.26 -7.68
N ILE A 750 -5.01 35.33 -6.37
CA ILE A 750 -5.74 34.39 -5.49
C ILE A 750 -6.81 35.19 -4.75
N GLU A 751 -8.08 34.85 -4.96
CA GLU A 751 -9.19 35.34 -4.16
C GLU A 751 -9.75 34.28 -3.23
N LEU A 752 -9.62 34.52 -1.92
CA LEU A 752 -10.17 33.67 -0.88
C LEU A 752 -11.51 34.32 -0.42
N ILE A 753 -12.61 33.67 -0.80
CA ILE A 753 -13.96 34.23 -0.67
C ILE A 753 -14.69 33.52 0.47
N ASP A 754 -14.69 34.09 1.63
CA ASP A 754 -15.49 33.77 2.81
C ASP A 754 -15.08 34.70 3.99
N ASP A 755 -16.01 35.16 4.81
CA ASP A 755 -15.76 36.01 5.99
C ASP A 755 -14.79 35.35 7.00
N ARG A 756 -14.78 34.02 7.06
CA ARG A 756 -13.94 33.25 7.99
C ARG A 756 -12.45 33.27 7.66
N PHE A 757 -12.03 33.64 6.44
CA PHE A 757 -10.60 33.73 6.09
C PHE A 757 -9.83 34.81 6.85
N LEU A 758 -10.55 35.79 7.50
CA LEU A 758 -9.91 36.77 8.37
C LEU A 758 -9.56 36.26 9.76
N ARG A 759 -10.08 35.13 10.17
CA ARG A 759 -9.76 34.56 11.49
C ARG A 759 -8.26 34.28 11.60
N GLU A 760 -7.66 34.69 12.72
CA GLU A 760 -6.21 34.52 12.95
C GLU A 760 -5.76 33.05 12.90
N ASP A 761 -6.57 32.13 13.43
CA ASP A 761 -6.28 30.71 13.39
C ASP A 761 -6.29 30.10 11.96
N ILE A 762 -7.05 30.68 11.04
CA ILE A 762 -7.13 30.31 9.63
C ILE A 762 -5.98 30.94 8.84
N LYS A 763 -5.71 32.23 9.06
CA LYS A 763 -4.57 32.93 8.43
C LYS A 763 -3.25 32.28 8.78
N ALA A 764 -3.07 31.84 10.03
CA ALA A 764 -1.85 31.18 10.48
C ALA A 764 -1.56 29.83 9.78
N MET A 765 -2.56 29.25 9.11
CA MET A 765 -2.39 28.02 8.33
C MET A 765 -1.99 28.27 6.87
N LEU A 766 -2.15 29.50 6.36
CA LEU A 766 -1.74 29.84 5.00
C LEU A 766 -0.21 29.80 4.86
N PRO A 767 0.32 29.50 3.67
CA PRO A 767 1.75 29.56 3.43
C PRO A 767 2.34 30.93 3.78
N LYS A 768 3.43 30.97 4.54
CA LYS A 768 4.04 32.23 5.01
C LYS A 768 4.35 33.19 3.88
N TRP A 769 4.87 32.67 2.76
CA TRP A 769 5.24 33.46 1.59
C TRP A 769 4.05 34.09 0.85
N TRP A 770 2.79 33.69 1.17
CA TRP A 770 1.60 34.38 0.66
C TRP A 770 1.34 35.68 1.40
N LEU A 771 1.77 35.75 2.66
CA LEU A 771 1.45 36.86 3.58
C LEU A 771 2.61 37.86 3.72
N HIS A 772 3.85 37.36 3.62
CA HIS A 772 5.08 38.12 3.86
C HIS A 772 6.08 37.99 2.71
#